data_dd50d4d021cbae7e12eb84ae0a8ced9c
#
_entry.id   dd50d4d021cbae7e12eb84ae0a8ced9c
#
_cell.length_a   1.000
_cell.length_b   1.000
_cell.length_c   1.000
_cell.angle_alpha   90.00
_cell.angle_beta   90.00
_cell.angle_gamma   90.00
#
_symmetry.space_group_name_H-M   'P 1'
#
loop_
_entity.id
_entity.type
_entity.pdbx_description
1 polymer ?
#
loop_
_entity_poly.entity_id
_entity_poly.type
_entity_poly.pdbx_seq_one_letter_code
_entity_poly.pdbx_strand_id
1 'polypeptide(L)'
;MADILSALDSLRRARWYSGQIAGIEPLPSRAPTYAEPDPPLPKPLAGLVEKMGIPKLYSHQVELLRHARAGRNVIITTATASGKTLAFNLPVFETMLQENGDSTHFPTALYLYPMKAVTQDQLKVLKEFERGLGLELNPAVYDGDTPADKRPRVRQHSRLVLSNPYELHQILPYHYQWQAFYRNLRFVIIDEAHTYRGVFGSNVAQLVRRLRRVCAYHGSDPQFFLASASIANPQELAEKLTGKEFALVGDDGAPRGRSYLVFWNPLANAETSIHVQTQQLVTHFAKAGFQTVCFVPSRRLAELISRWVREHTPELAVSPYRAGYVPEDRRAIEAGLSSGALRGVVSTDALELGIDIGSLDCIVIAGFPGSFASFWQQAGRAGRKLQDSVVVFVGYADALNQYLLRNPALILERGFEAAVIDLENPYIVKGHLACAASELPLRKEEVSSDERPNSQLPIPNAQQSPESSQARDMTEMSDISDRVPSAPTAAVQSPDSSIRNPKSEIQNPKSPNVRLAAVKELEKELVLRPTPVGWIYAGRTRPQEEVALEAIEESAIEIVADGRVIETMDKTRAFREAYPGAVLLHQGETYLVKTLDLDQQRAEVERKDVDFHTQVITREEMTLLETREQRYLNPGITLSLGRLEVTATYTGYRVKKYDQLLATHPLNLPPVKFPTVGIWLVFSPPPSTSTLTSTSTFLSIGGLHAAEHALIALAPLVAMCDPLDIGGGSYPYFPDTRLPTILIYDGYEHGIGISEKLYAEFDRLSRITRNMVVQCGCENGCPACVLSPRCGDANEPIDKQAAIMILSSLQPT
;
A
#
# COMPACT_ATOMS: atom_id res chain seq x y z
N MET A 1 -14.08 -26.52 24.35
CA MET A 1 -13.28 -25.82 23.38
C MET A 1 -11.99 -26.61 23.16
N ALA A 2 -11.58 -26.76 21.89
CA ALA A 2 -10.32 -27.39 21.59
C ALA A 2 -9.17 -26.51 22.15
N ASP A 3 -8.25 -27.13 22.88
CA ASP A 3 -7.10 -26.46 23.46
C ASP A 3 -6.00 -26.33 22.39
N ILE A 4 -5.55 -25.09 22.11
CA ILE A 4 -4.53 -24.82 21.10
C ILE A 4 -3.21 -25.53 21.39
N LEU A 5 -2.79 -25.59 22.66
CA LEU A 5 -1.56 -26.29 23.01
C LEU A 5 -1.66 -27.78 22.73
N SER A 6 -2.82 -28.39 23.03
CA SER A 6 -3.10 -29.77 22.67
C SER A 6 -3.09 -30.03 21.18
N ALA A 7 -3.60 -29.06 20.36
CA ALA A 7 -3.55 -29.14 18.91
C ALA A 7 -2.12 -29.05 18.38
N LEU A 8 -1.29 -28.15 18.93
CA LEU A 8 0.13 -28.03 18.57
C LEU A 8 0.93 -29.29 18.97
N ASP A 9 0.62 -29.88 20.12
CA ASP A 9 1.24 -31.14 20.54
C ASP A 9 0.78 -32.33 19.68
N SER A 10 -0.47 -32.35 19.23
CA SER A 10 -0.92 -33.36 18.27
C SER A 10 -0.28 -33.19 16.90
N LEU A 11 -0.03 -31.94 16.48
CA LEU A 11 0.69 -31.61 15.25
C LEU A 11 2.12 -32.17 15.26
N ARG A 12 2.84 -32.02 16.37
CA ARG A 12 4.17 -32.59 16.55
C ARG A 12 4.22 -34.13 16.51
N ARG A 13 3.08 -34.78 16.80
CA ARG A 13 2.94 -36.26 16.75
C ARG A 13 2.41 -36.75 15.40
N ALA A 14 2.06 -35.86 14.47
CA ALA A 14 1.57 -36.24 13.16
C ALA A 14 2.64 -36.99 12.36
N ARG A 15 2.23 -38.02 11.60
CA ARG A 15 3.18 -38.85 10.82
C ARG A 15 3.96 -38.08 9.78
N TRP A 16 3.43 -36.97 9.30
CA TRP A 16 4.04 -36.10 8.28
C TRP A 16 4.89 -34.98 8.91
N TYR A 17 4.92 -34.85 10.21
CA TYR A 17 5.79 -33.91 10.90
C TYR A 17 7.23 -34.42 10.97
N SER A 18 8.17 -33.61 10.53
CA SER A 18 9.63 -33.89 10.48
C SER A 18 10.44 -32.69 11.02
N GLY A 19 9.94 -32.00 12.05
CA GLY A 19 10.64 -30.87 12.64
C GLY A 19 10.40 -29.51 11.98
N GLN A 20 9.30 -29.34 11.25
CA GLN A 20 9.02 -28.10 10.52
C GLN A 20 8.71 -26.89 11.41
N ILE A 21 8.36 -27.06 12.68
CA ILE A 21 8.19 -25.91 13.61
C ILE A 21 9.58 -25.36 13.93
N ALA A 22 9.92 -24.22 13.32
CA ALA A 22 11.15 -23.49 13.57
C ALA A 22 11.10 -22.66 14.88
N GLY A 23 9.91 -22.21 15.29
CA GLY A 23 9.70 -21.46 16.51
C GLY A 23 8.21 -21.28 16.83
N ILE A 24 7.91 -21.00 18.08
CA ILE A 24 6.58 -20.60 18.54
C ILE A 24 6.75 -19.40 19.45
N GLU A 25 6.19 -18.27 19.04
CA GLU A 25 6.21 -17.04 19.82
C GLU A 25 4.84 -16.78 20.47
N PRO A 26 4.75 -16.84 21.81
CA PRO A 26 3.52 -16.49 22.49
C PRO A 26 3.30 -14.98 22.48
N LEU A 27 2.17 -14.55 21.95
CA LEU A 27 1.71 -13.17 22.03
C LEU A 27 0.77 -13.04 23.23
N PRO A 28 1.18 -12.33 24.28
CA PRO A 28 0.40 -12.24 25.51
C PRO A 28 -0.94 -11.56 25.30
N SER A 29 -1.91 -11.93 26.13
CA SER A 29 -3.16 -11.18 26.22
C SER A 29 -2.90 -9.76 26.71
N ARG A 30 -3.71 -8.83 26.24
CA ARG A 30 -3.68 -7.43 26.69
C ARG A 30 -5.04 -7.04 27.24
N ALA A 31 -5.05 -6.44 28.43
CA ALA A 31 -6.25 -5.87 29.01
C ALA A 31 -6.65 -4.58 28.24
N PRO A 32 -7.95 -4.22 28.23
CA PRO A 32 -8.40 -2.99 27.63
C PRO A 32 -7.92 -1.78 28.44
N THR A 33 -7.53 -0.71 27.77
CA THR A 33 -7.28 0.60 28.35
C THR A 33 -8.42 1.53 27.96
N TYR A 34 -9.17 1.98 28.96
CA TYR A 34 -10.32 2.88 28.77
C TYR A 34 -9.95 4.32 29.12
N ALA A 35 -10.68 5.25 28.51
CA ALA A 35 -10.64 6.66 28.86
C ALA A 35 -12.05 7.25 28.78
N GLU A 36 -12.27 8.38 29.45
CA GLU A 36 -13.50 9.14 29.38
C GLU A 36 -13.30 10.41 28.55
N PRO A 37 -14.23 10.71 27.63
CA PRO A 37 -14.14 11.94 26.85
C PRO A 37 -14.45 13.17 27.72
N ASP A 38 -13.62 14.22 27.53
CA ASP A 38 -13.82 15.52 28.15
C ASP A 38 -13.89 16.60 27.03
N PRO A 39 -15.03 17.32 26.91
CA PRO A 39 -16.32 17.10 27.60
C PRO A 39 -16.95 15.75 27.26
N PRO A 40 -17.90 15.25 28.07
CA PRO A 40 -18.61 13.99 27.79
C PRO A 40 -19.33 14.01 26.44
N LEU A 41 -19.59 12.82 25.90
CA LEU A 41 -20.41 12.68 24.69
C LEU A 41 -21.83 13.24 24.94
N PRO A 42 -22.50 13.82 23.90
CA PRO A 42 -23.92 14.12 23.95
C PRO A 42 -24.74 12.93 24.42
N LYS A 43 -25.70 13.13 25.32
CA LYS A 43 -26.50 12.04 25.92
C LYS A 43 -27.11 11.05 24.91
N PRO A 44 -27.68 11.52 23.74
CA PRO A 44 -28.20 10.58 22.74
C PRO A 44 -27.11 9.66 22.18
N LEU A 45 -25.91 10.20 21.87
CA LEU A 45 -24.79 9.44 21.32
C LEU A 45 -24.21 8.49 22.36
N ALA A 46 -24.00 8.93 23.61
CA ALA A 46 -23.54 8.08 24.70
C ALA A 46 -24.50 6.89 24.92
N GLY A 47 -25.81 7.16 24.99
CA GLY A 47 -26.81 6.13 25.17
C GLY A 47 -26.91 5.15 23.99
N LEU A 48 -26.64 5.58 22.75
CA LEU A 48 -26.56 4.69 21.60
C LEU A 48 -25.34 3.79 21.69
N VAL A 49 -24.17 4.34 21.97
CA VAL A 49 -22.91 3.58 22.10
C VAL A 49 -23.02 2.51 23.21
N GLU A 50 -23.66 2.85 24.33
CA GLU A 50 -23.95 1.88 25.39
C GLU A 50 -24.89 0.77 24.92
N LYS A 51 -25.98 1.10 24.19
CA LYS A 51 -26.90 0.11 23.59
C LYS A 51 -26.22 -0.81 22.57
N MET A 52 -25.18 -0.33 21.88
CA MET A 52 -24.34 -1.14 20.99
C MET A 52 -23.39 -2.09 21.77
N GLY A 53 -23.49 -2.14 23.10
CA GLY A 53 -22.66 -3.00 23.95
C GLY A 53 -21.28 -2.41 24.26
N ILE A 54 -21.09 -1.10 24.11
CA ILE A 54 -19.84 -0.39 24.35
C ILE A 54 -20.02 0.60 25.51
N PRO A 55 -19.98 0.14 26.77
CA PRO A 55 -20.21 1.01 27.94
C PRO A 55 -19.04 1.94 28.25
N LYS A 56 -17.86 1.66 27.72
CA LYS A 56 -16.63 2.46 27.91
C LYS A 56 -15.85 2.55 26.62
N LEU A 57 -15.30 3.72 26.33
CA LEU A 57 -14.46 3.95 25.16
C LEU A 57 -13.00 3.55 25.45
N TYR A 58 -12.32 3.02 24.44
CA TYR A 58 -10.88 2.80 24.50
C TYR A 58 -10.11 4.13 24.45
N SER A 59 -8.91 4.14 25.02
CA SER A 59 -8.05 5.34 25.11
C SER A 59 -7.83 6.00 23.74
N HIS A 60 -7.54 5.22 22.69
CA HIS A 60 -7.31 5.73 21.33
C HIS A 60 -8.58 6.35 20.70
N GLN A 61 -9.77 5.84 21.05
CA GLN A 61 -11.04 6.40 20.57
C GLN A 61 -11.29 7.79 21.18
N VAL A 62 -11.01 7.95 22.47
CA VAL A 62 -11.11 9.23 23.16
C VAL A 62 -10.03 10.20 22.69
N GLU A 63 -8.82 9.71 22.42
CA GLU A 63 -7.74 10.53 21.91
C GLU A 63 -8.03 11.09 20.52
N LEU A 64 -8.56 10.25 19.59
CA LEU A 64 -9.02 10.72 18.29
C LEU A 64 -10.11 11.78 18.44
N LEU A 65 -11.12 11.53 19.27
CA LEU A 65 -12.21 12.49 19.54
C LEU A 65 -11.67 13.83 20.08
N ARG A 66 -10.70 13.80 21.00
CA ARG A 66 -10.05 15.01 21.55
C ARG A 66 -9.35 15.82 20.45
N HIS A 67 -8.62 15.16 19.55
CA HIS A 67 -7.99 15.82 18.40
C HIS A 67 -9.01 16.38 17.42
N ALA A 68 -10.06 15.60 17.11
CA ALA A 68 -11.14 16.01 16.23
C ALA A 68 -11.87 17.26 16.72
N ARG A 69 -12.22 17.32 18.00
CA ARG A 69 -12.83 18.50 18.65
C ARG A 69 -11.92 19.75 18.63
N ALA A 70 -10.60 19.53 18.61
CA ALA A 70 -9.61 20.61 18.46
C ALA A 70 -9.40 21.04 17.00
N GLY A 71 -10.19 20.54 16.05
CA GLY A 71 -10.09 20.87 14.62
C GLY A 71 -8.88 20.25 13.91
N ARG A 72 -8.16 19.31 14.51
CA ARG A 72 -6.96 18.69 13.94
C ARG A 72 -7.30 17.51 13.06
N ASN A 73 -6.62 17.36 11.92
CA ASN A 73 -6.67 16.12 11.16
C ASN A 73 -5.97 15.02 11.96
N VAL A 74 -6.45 13.78 11.84
CA VAL A 74 -5.96 12.66 12.66
C VAL A 74 -5.69 11.44 11.78
N ILE A 75 -4.55 10.80 12.00
CA ILE A 75 -4.30 9.44 11.53
C ILE A 75 -4.24 8.49 12.73
N ILE A 76 -5.04 7.43 12.68
CA ILE A 76 -5.07 6.37 13.68
C ILE A 76 -4.46 5.08 13.13
N THR A 77 -3.47 4.51 13.86
CA THR A 77 -2.70 3.33 13.44
C THR A 77 -2.77 2.19 14.43
N THR A 78 -3.96 1.87 14.90
CA THR A 78 -4.17 0.76 15.85
C THR A 78 -4.43 -0.56 15.12
N ALA A 79 -4.35 -1.68 15.86
CA ALA A 79 -4.51 -3.02 15.30
C ALA A 79 -5.87 -3.22 14.60
N THR A 80 -5.97 -4.27 13.78
CA THR A 80 -7.25 -4.71 13.19
C THR A 80 -8.26 -5.04 14.30
N ALA A 81 -9.53 -4.71 14.09
CA ALA A 81 -10.62 -4.91 15.07
C ALA A 81 -10.47 -4.14 16.40
N SER A 82 -9.63 -3.11 16.47
CA SER A 82 -9.49 -2.25 17.64
C SER A 82 -10.63 -1.23 17.82
N GLY A 83 -11.59 -1.17 16.89
CA GLY A 83 -12.68 -0.19 16.93
C GLY A 83 -12.36 1.17 16.30
N LYS A 84 -11.45 1.23 15.30
CA LYS A 84 -11.14 2.42 14.50
C LYS A 84 -12.40 3.06 13.90
N THR A 85 -13.32 2.23 13.39
CA THR A 85 -14.59 2.69 12.81
C THR A 85 -15.40 3.52 13.80
N LEU A 86 -15.50 3.09 15.06
CA LEU A 86 -16.15 3.88 16.10
C LEU A 86 -15.38 5.17 16.37
N ALA A 87 -14.05 5.11 16.44
CA ALA A 87 -13.21 6.26 16.75
C ALA A 87 -13.46 7.45 15.80
N PHE A 88 -13.51 7.23 14.47
CA PHE A 88 -13.77 8.32 13.52
C PHE A 88 -15.27 8.64 13.37
N ASN A 89 -16.19 7.74 13.68
CA ASN A 89 -17.62 8.01 13.64
C ASN A 89 -18.10 8.87 14.84
N LEU A 90 -17.48 8.76 16.01
CA LEU A 90 -17.88 9.55 17.17
C LEU A 90 -17.88 11.06 16.88
N PRO A 91 -16.80 11.69 16.39
CA PRO A 91 -16.81 13.15 16.10
C PRO A 91 -17.75 13.51 14.95
N VAL A 92 -17.95 12.64 13.97
CA VAL A 92 -18.89 12.86 12.86
C VAL A 92 -20.31 12.94 13.40
N PHE A 93 -20.76 11.93 14.16
CA PHE A 93 -22.13 11.91 14.70
C PHE A 93 -22.36 12.93 15.83
N GLU A 94 -21.32 13.29 16.58
CA GLU A 94 -21.39 14.39 17.55
C GLU A 94 -21.70 15.71 16.82
N THR A 95 -21.01 16.01 15.73
CA THR A 95 -21.26 17.22 14.91
C THR A 95 -22.63 17.18 14.25
N MET A 96 -23.05 16.00 13.70
CA MET A 96 -24.37 15.85 13.08
C MET A 96 -25.51 16.10 14.07
N LEU A 97 -25.34 15.75 15.35
CA LEU A 97 -26.32 16.03 16.42
C LEU A 97 -26.37 17.51 16.80
N GLN A 98 -25.19 18.17 16.87
CA GLN A 98 -25.11 19.58 17.30
C GLN A 98 -25.65 20.55 16.23
N GLU A 99 -25.41 20.25 14.95
CA GLU A 99 -25.74 21.12 13.82
C GLU A 99 -27.03 20.69 13.06
N ASN A 100 -27.94 19.97 13.71
CA ASN A 100 -29.13 19.39 13.05
C ASN A 100 -30.32 20.37 12.92
N GLY A 101 -30.15 21.64 13.23
CA GLY A 101 -31.27 22.61 13.35
C GLY A 101 -31.52 23.52 12.14
N ASP A 102 -30.65 23.61 11.16
CA ASP A 102 -30.80 24.53 10.01
C ASP A 102 -30.89 23.73 8.70
N SER A 103 -31.96 23.94 7.93
CA SER A 103 -32.22 23.30 6.64
C SER A 103 -31.23 23.73 5.54
N THR A 104 -30.48 24.80 5.72
CA THR A 104 -29.58 25.40 4.73
C THR A 104 -28.10 25.06 4.99
N HIS A 105 -27.74 24.82 6.26
CA HIS A 105 -26.36 24.52 6.70
C HIS A 105 -26.36 23.21 7.51
N PHE A 106 -26.21 22.09 6.83
CA PHE A 106 -26.13 20.78 7.45
C PHE A 106 -24.79 20.12 7.14
N PRO A 107 -24.05 19.62 8.12
CA PRO A 107 -22.76 18.98 7.87
C PRO A 107 -22.91 17.73 7.01
N THR A 108 -21.95 17.50 6.12
CA THR A 108 -21.84 16.29 5.32
C THR A 108 -20.48 15.61 5.55
N ALA A 109 -20.40 14.30 5.27
CA ALA A 109 -19.16 13.54 5.36
C ALA A 109 -18.99 12.61 4.16
N LEU A 110 -17.76 12.54 3.67
CA LEU A 110 -17.32 11.64 2.61
C LEU A 110 -16.42 10.56 3.21
N TYR A 111 -16.76 9.29 2.97
CA TYR A 111 -15.98 8.13 3.38
C TYR A 111 -15.38 7.49 2.13
N LEU A 112 -14.06 7.35 2.11
CA LEU A 112 -13.31 6.71 1.03
C LEU A 112 -12.72 5.38 1.51
N TYR A 113 -13.10 4.32 0.83
CA TYR A 113 -12.59 2.96 1.05
C TYR A 113 -11.88 2.46 -0.20
N PRO A 114 -10.78 1.70 -0.08
CA PRO A 114 -10.09 1.18 -1.25
C PRO A 114 -10.89 0.12 -2.00
N MET A 115 -11.78 -0.60 -1.31
CA MET A 115 -12.53 -1.73 -1.87
C MET A 115 -14.04 -1.59 -1.66
N LYS A 116 -14.84 -1.92 -2.70
CA LYS A 116 -16.30 -1.88 -2.67
C LYS A 116 -16.94 -2.79 -1.60
N ALA A 117 -16.31 -3.92 -1.28
CA ALA A 117 -16.86 -4.87 -0.32
C ALA A 117 -17.02 -4.26 1.09
N VAL A 118 -16.06 -3.45 1.52
CA VAL A 118 -16.07 -2.79 2.83
C VAL A 118 -17.18 -1.75 2.94
N THR A 119 -17.51 -1.04 1.85
CA THR A 119 -18.50 0.05 1.86
C THR A 119 -19.90 -0.42 2.28
N GLN A 120 -20.29 -1.64 1.91
CA GLN A 120 -21.62 -2.18 2.25
C GLN A 120 -21.77 -2.51 3.75
N ASP A 121 -20.71 -3.02 4.37
CA ASP A 121 -20.74 -3.30 5.82
C ASP A 121 -20.70 -1.99 6.63
N GLN A 122 -19.88 -1.04 6.22
CA GLN A 122 -19.84 0.30 6.83
C GLN A 122 -21.18 1.06 6.67
N LEU A 123 -21.86 0.89 5.54
CA LEU A 123 -23.20 1.46 5.35
C LEU A 123 -24.20 0.95 6.39
N LYS A 124 -24.12 -0.35 6.79
CA LYS A 124 -24.99 -0.90 7.84
C LYS A 124 -24.73 -0.19 9.18
N VAL A 125 -23.46 0.01 9.52
CA VAL A 125 -23.05 0.72 10.74
C VAL A 125 -23.58 2.15 10.74
N LEU A 126 -23.40 2.92 9.67
CA LEU A 126 -23.88 4.30 9.60
C LEU A 126 -25.42 4.39 9.68
N LYS A 127 -26.15 3.43 9.09
CA LYS A 127 -27.61 3.34 9.23
C LYS A 127 -28.07 2.96 10.64
N GLU A 128 -27.27 2.20 11.39
CA GLU A 128 -27.55 1.91 12.78
C GLU A 128 -27.42 3.17 13.64
N PHE A 129 -26.36 3.98 13.43
CA PHE A 129 -26.21 5.28 14.08
C PHE A 129 -27.36 6.23 13.72
N GLU A 130 -27.69 6.36 12.43
CA GLU A 130 -28.80 7.21 11.96
C GLU A 130 -30.11 6.87 12.67
N ARG A 131 -30.50 5.59 12.68
CA ARG A 131 -31.72 5.09 13.34
C ARG A 131 -31.69 5.27 14.84
N GLY A 132 -30.55 4.94 15.47
CA GLY A 132 -30.39 4.99 16.93
C GLY A 132 -30.42 6.42 17.48
N LEU A 133 -30.01 7.40 16.67
CA LEU A 133 -29.99 8.83 17.02
C LEU A 133 -31.25 9.58 16.53
N GLY A 134 -32.11 8.96 15.73
CA GLY A 134 -33.30 9.59 15.15
C GLY A 134 -32.95 10.71 14.17
N LEU A 135 -31.83 10.59 13.44
CA LEU A 135 -31.37 11.57 12.45
C LEU A 135 -31.85 11.18 11.04
N GLU A 136 -31.99 12.19 10.16
CA GLU A 136 -32.26 12.00 8.73
C GLU A 136 -31.02 12.33 7.91
N LEU A 137 -30.02 11.41 7.90
CA LEU A 137 -28.74 11.59 7.23
C LEU A 137 -28.69 10.92 5.86
N ASN A 138 -29.54 9.94 5.62
CA ASN A 138 -29.64 9.16 4.39
C ASN A 138 -28.28 8.61 3.92
N PRO A 139 -27.54 7.85 4.75
CA PRO A 139 -26.25 7.31 4.35
C PRO A 139 -26.38 6.39 3.13
N ALA A 140 -25.56 6.61 2.13
CA ALA A 140 -25.62 5.87 0.87
C ALA A 140 -24.23 5.57 0.30
N VAL A 141 -24.13 4.41 -0.37
CA VAL A 141 -22.98 4.10 -1.22
C VAL A 141 -23.17 4.78 -2.59
N TYR A 142 -22.10 5.42 -3.06
CA TYR A 142 -22.02 5.98 -4.40
C TYR A 142 -20.77 5.50 -5.08
N ASP A 143 -20.91 4.51 -5.95
CA ASP A 143 -19.84 3.82 -6.69
C ASP A 143 -20.32 3.41 -8.09
N GLY A 144 -19.46 2.71 -8.84
CA GLY A 144 -19.77 2.23 -10.19
C GLY A 144 -20.99 1.30 -10.26
N ASP A 145 -21.33 0.60 -9.16
CA ASP A 145 -22.47 -0.32 -9.10
C ASP A 145 -23.76 0.37 -8.65
N THR A 146 -23.71 1.67 -8.30
CA THR A 146 -24.88 2.44 -7.91
C THR A 146 -25.83 2.65 -9.09
N PRO A 147 -27.07 2.14 -9.04
CA PRO A 147 -28.04 2.25 -10.13
C PRO A 147 -28.29 3.70 -10.56
N ALA A 148 -28.39 3.93 -11.87
CA ALA A 148 -28.53 5.27 -12.44
C ALA A 148 -29.73 6.05 -11.91
N ASP A 149 -30.87 5.37 -11.67
CA ASP A 149 -32.10 5.94 -11.11
C ASP A 149 -31.94 6.41 -9.65
N LYS A 150 -31.03 5.81 -8.88
CA LYS A 150 -30.75 6.16 -7.48
C LYS A 150 -29.74 7.31 -7.33
N ARG A 151 -28.87 7.51 -8.33
CA ARG A 151 -27.79 8.51 -8.31
C ARG A 151 -28.28 9.94 -8.00
N PRO A 152 -29.36 10.47 -8.62
CA PRO A 152 -29.88 11.80 -8.30
C PRO A 152 -30.33 11.94 -6.85
N ARG A 153 -31.01 10.92 -6.30
CA ARG A 153 -31.48 10.94 -4.92
C ARG A 153 -30.32 11.00 -3.92
N VAL A 154 -29.25 10.23 -4.16
CA VAL A 154 -28.04 10.26 -3.31
C VAL A 154 -27.42 11.66 -3.31
N ARG A 155 -27.25 12.28 -4.50
CA ARG A 155 -26.67 13.63 -4.63
C ARG A 155 -27.47 14.70 -3.88
N GLN A 156 -28.78 14.57 -3.85
CA GLN A 156 -29.68 15.60 -3.30
C GLN A 156 -29.94 15.45 -1.80
N HIS A 157 -29.95 14.21 -1.29
CA HIS A 157 -30.46 13.94 0.06
C HIS A 157 -29.44 13.27 1.00
N SER A 158 -28.36 12.66 0.49
CA SER A 158 -27.41 11.96 1.36
C SER A 158 -26.42 12.94 2.00
N ARG A 159 -26.38 12.95 3.32
CA ARG A 159 -25.43 13.72 4.11
C ARG A 159 -24.14 12.91 4.38
N LEU A 160 -24.24 11.57 4.38
CA LEU A 160 -23.12 10.66 4.51
C LEU A 160 -22.98 9.84 3.23
N VAL A 161 -21.88 10.01 2.52
CA VAL A 161 -21.60 9.32 1.25
C VAL A 161 -20.37 8.43 1.41
N LEU A 162 -20.55 7.15 1.10
CA LEU A 162 -19.47 6.18 1.06
C LEU A 162 -19.09 5.93 -0.41
N SER A 163 -17.82 6.04 -0.73
CA SER A 163 -17.33 5.90 -2.09
C SER A 163 -15.92 5.28 -2.12
N ASN A 164 -15.30 5.28 -3.27
CA ASN A 164 -13.92 4.88 -3.48
C ASN A 164 -13.18 5.90 -4.37
N PRO A 165 -11.85 5.85 -4.44
CA PRO A 165 -11.08 6.80 -5.26
C PRO A 165 -11.46 6.79 -6.74
N TYR A 166 -11.81 5.64 -7.31
CA TYR A 166 -12.18 5.53 -8.74
C TYR A 166 -13.45 6.30 -9.05
N GLU A 167 -14.50 6.10 -8.26
CA GLU A 167 -15.76 6.85 -8.45
C GLU A 167 -15.57 8.34 -8.16
N LEU A 168 -14.82 8.69 -7.09
CA LEU A 168 -14.52 10.09 -6.80
C LEU A 168 -13.80 10.76 -7.98
N HIS A 169 -12.85 10.06 -8.61
CA HIS A 169 -12.14 10.53 -9.80
C HIS A 169 -13.09 10.85 -10.96
N GLN A 170 -14.10 10.01 -11.16
CA GLN A 170 -15.09 10.16 -12.24
C GLN A 170 -16.14 11.25 -11.96
N ILE A 171 -16.48 11.51 -10.69
CA ILE A 171 -17.55 12.44 -10.35
C ILE A 171 -17.08 13.87 -10.08
N LEU A 172 -15.81 14.12 -9.78
CA LEU A 172 -15.29 15.45 -9.50
C LEU A 172 -15.59 16.49 -10.61
N PRO A 173 -15.52 16.17 -11.92
CA PRO A 173 -15.91 17.12 -12.98
C PRO A 173 -17.37 17.56 -12.89
N TYR A 174 -18.22 16.77 -12.23
CA TYR A 174 -19.62 17.07 -12.04
C TYR A 174 -19.93 17.66 -10.66
N HIS A 175 -18.93 18.29 -9.99
CA HIS A 175 -19.07 18.85 -8.64
C HIS A 175 -20.23 19.85 -8.50
N TYR A 176 -20.65 20.49 -9.59
CA TYR A 176 -21.81 21.38 -9.61
C TYR A 176 -23.14 20.65 -9.31
N GLN A 177 -23.24 19.33 -9.61
CA GLN A 177 -24.40 18.50 -9.24
C GLN A 177 -24.38 18.12 -7.76
N TRP A 178 -23.24 18.31 -7.07
CA TRP A 178 -23.01 18.02 -5.68
C TRP A 178 -22.79 19.28 -4.84
N GLN A 179 -23.22 20.45 -5.35
CA GLN A 179 -22.90 21.74 -4.74
C GLN A 179 -23.28 21.81 -3.25
N ALA A 180 -24.49 21.36 -2.88
CA ALA A 180 -24.93 21.36 -1.49
C ALA A 180 -24.09 20.45 -0.60
N PHE A 181 -23.68 19.28 -1.13
CA PHE A 181 -22.82 18.35 -0.42
C PHE A 181 -21.42 18.94 -0.18
N TYR A 182 -20.75 19.43 -1.22
CA TYR A 182 -19.41 19.99 -1.08
C TYR A 182 -19.36 21.26 -0.26
N ARG A 183 -20.37 22.13 -0.37
CA ARG A 183 -20.47 23.36 0.45
C ARG A 183 -20.48 23.04 1.95
N ASN A 184 -21.12 21.97 2.33
CA ASN A 184 -21.33 21.55 3.71
C ASN A 184 -20.37 20.43 4.14
N LEU A 185 -19.37 20.07 3.30
CA LEU A 185 -18.45 18.97 3.59
C LEU A 185 -17.55 19.31 4.77
N ARG A 186 -17.81 18.62 5.88
CA ARG A 186 -17.13 18.84 7.16
C ARG A 186 -16.04 17.83 7.43
N PHE A 187 -16.24 16.59 6.95
CA PHE A 187 -15.32 15.50 7.20
C PHE A 187 -15.05 14.68 5.94
N VAL A 188 -13.78 14.29 5.78
CA VAL A 188 -13.35 13.28 4.81
C VAL A 188 -12.65 12.18 5.58
N ILE A 189 -13.20 10.97 5.53
CA ILE A 189 -12.66 9.78 6.18
C ILE A 189 -12.00 8.93 5.10
N ILE A 190 -10.72 8.57 5.29
CA ILE A 190 -9.97 7.67 4.40
C ILE A 190 -9.56 6.46 5.22
N ASP A 191 -10.20 5.34 4.96
CA ASP A 191 -9.88 4.08 5.65
C ASP A 191 -8.84 3.28 4.89
N GLU A 192 -8.14 2.40 5.62
CA GLU A 192 -7.03 1.56 5.11
C GLU A 192 -5.97 2.38 4.35
N ALA A 193 -5.57 3.52 4.93
CA ALA A 193 -4.69 4.50 4.28
C ALA A 193 -3.34 3.92 3.80
N HIS A 194 -2.84 2.84 4.42
CA HIS A 194 -1.61 2.15 4.00
C HIS A 194 -1.71 1.46 2.63
N THR A 195 -2.92 1.28 2.09
CA THR A 195 -3.13 0.74 0.75
C THR A 195 -2.85 1.77 -0.34
N TYR A 196 -2.92 3.07 -0.01
CA TYR A 196 -2.62 4.17 -0.91
C TYR A 196 -1.12 4.44 -0.94
N ARG A 197 -0.39 3.61 -1.68
CA ARG A 197 1.08 3.65 -1.84
C ARG A 197 1.47 3.41 -3.30
N GLY A 198 2.74 3.66 -3.65
CA GLY A 198 3.25 3.47 -5.01
C GLY A 198 2.47 4.30 -6.03
N VAL A 199 2.23 3.73 -7.20
CA VAL A 199 1.47 4.38 -8.29
C VAL A 199 0.07 4.78 -7.84
N PHE A 200 -0.67 3.84 -7.23
CA PHE A 200 -2.04 4.10 -6.78
C PHE A 200 -2.10 5.21 -5.73
N GLY A 201 -1.21 5.17 -4.73
CA GLY A 201 -1.12 6.21 -3.71
C GLY A 201 -0.76 7.59 -4.27
N SER A 202 0.16 7.64 -5.23
CA SER A 202 0.58 8.87 -5.91
C SER A 202 -0.58 9.52 -6.68
N ASN A 203 -1.35 8.71 -7.42
CA ASN A 203 -2.57 9.16 -8.11
C ASN A 203 -3.66 9.63 -7.11
N VAL A 204 -3.91 8.86 -6.04
CA VAL A 204 -4.90 9.24 -5.02
C VAL A 204 -4.49 10.52 -4.29
N ALA A 205 -3.20 10.73 -4.05
CA ALA A 205 -2.71 11.98 -3.47
C ALA A 205 -3.02 13.20 -4.36
N GLN A 206 -2.89 13.09 -5.68
CA GLN A 206 -3.31 14.14 -6.61
C GLN A 206 -4.84 14.28 -6.65
N LEU A 207 -5.57 13.18 -6.59
CA LEU A 207 -7.04 13.19 -6.54
C LEU A 207 -7.55 13.92 -5.28
N VAL A 208 -6.95 13.68 -4.11
CA VAL A 208 -7.32 14.38 -2.86
C VAL A 208 -7.02 15.88 -2.96
N ARG A 209 -5.94 16.29 -3.64
CA ARG A 209 -5.66 17.72 -3.92
C ARG A 209 -6.74 18.34 -4.79
N ARG A 210 -7.21 17.62 -5.81
CA ARG A 210 -8.35 18.05 -6.65
C ARG A 210 -9.64 18.15 -5.84
N LEU A 211 -9.93 17.18 -4.97
CA LEU A 211 -11.07 17.23 -4.05
C LEU A 211 -11.02 18.48 -3.16
N ARG A 212 -9.88 18.76 -2.52
CA ARG A 212 -9.68 19.96 -1.69
C ARG A 212 -9.92 21.25 -2.48
N ARG A 213 -9.47 21.27 -3.74
CA ARG A 213 -9.66 22.39 -4.63
C ARG A 213 -11.15 22.64 -4.95
N VAL A 214 -11.91 21.58 -5.18
CA VAL A 214 -13.38 21.63 -5.36
C VAL A 214 -14.06 22.07 -4.06
N CYS A 215 -13.65 21.56 -2.92
CA CYS A 215 -14.17 21.98 -1.60
C CYS A 215 -13.96 23.49 -1.39
N ALA A 216 -12.75 23.99 -1.60
CA ALA A 216 -12.44 25.42 -1.47
C ALA A 216 -13.26 26.29 -2.43
N TYR A 217 -13.52 25.83 -3.66
CA TYR A 217 -14.41 26.52 -4.59
C TYR A 217 -15.85 26.65 -4.05
N HIS A 218 -16.35 25.63 -3.37
CA HIS A 218 -17.67 25.63 -2.75
C HIS A 218 -17.69 26.27 -1.35
N GLY A 219 -16.53 26.71 -0.83
CA GLY A 219 -16.41 27.40 0.47
C GLY A 219 -16.25 26.50 1.68
N SER A 220 -15.85 25.22 1.50
CA SER A 220 -15.56 24.30 2.59
C SER A 220 -14.07 23.93 2.65
N ASP A 221 -13.61 23.61 3.87
CA ASP A 221 -12.28 23.03 4.13
C ASP A 221 -12.43 21.86 5.12
N PRO A 222 -12.69 20.64 4.64
CA PRO A 222 -12.99 19.50 5.48
C PRO A 222 -11.82 19.07 6.35
N GLN A 223 -12.15 18.59 7.53
CA GLN A 223 -11.23 17.87 8.42
C GLN A 223 -11.07 16.44 7.94
N PHE A 224 -9.83 15.93 7.98
CA PHE A 224 -9.50 14.57 7.51
C PHE A 224 -9.26 13.62 8.68
N PHE A 225 -9.89 12.46 8.63
CA PHE A 225 -9.59 11.33 9.50
C PHE A 225 -9.10 10.16 8.67
N LEU A 226 -7.89 9.70 8.93
CA LEU A 226 -7.27 8.56 8.27
C LEU A 226 -7.18 7.38 9.25
N ALA A 227 -7.54 6.19 8.79
CA ALA A 227 -7.29 4.96 9.53
C ALA A 227 -6.33 4.07 8.72
N SER A 228 -5.34 3.51 9.41
CA SER A 228 -4.29 2.70 8.77
C SER A 228 -3.93 1.48 9.62
N ALA A 229 -3.32 0.48 9.01
CA ALA A 229 -2.51 -0.50 9.72
C ALA A 229 -1.23 0.17 10.28
N SER A 230 -0.50 -0.54 11.14
CA SER A 230 0.79 -0.06 11.66
C SER A 230 1.84 -0.06 10.55
N ILE A 231 2.39 1.12 10.24
CA ILE A 231 3.47 1.35 9.27
C ILE A 231 4.53 2.26 9.91
N ALA A 232 5.72 2.35 9.30
CA ALA A 232 6.83 3.15 9.86
C ALA A 232 6.61 4.67 9.79
N ASN A 233 5.86 5.14 8.78
CA ASN A 233 5.72 6.57 8.47
C ASN A 233 4.27 7.04 8.33
N PRO A 234 3.38 6.82 9.32
CA PRO A 234 1.96 7.10 9.16
C PRO A 234 1.65 8.59 8.95
N GLN A 235 2.31 9.49 9.71
CA GLN A 235 2.11 10.93 9.56
C GLN A 235 2.58 11.43 8.20
N GLU A 236 3.78 11.03 7.76
CA GLU A 236 4.33 11.37 6.44
C GLU A 236 3.39 10.91 5.32
N LEU A 237 2.88 9.68 5.41
CA LEU A 237 1.89 9.16 4.46
C LEU A 237 0.65 10.04 4.42
N ALA A 238 0.06 10.37 5.57
CA ALA A 238 -1.14 11.18 5.66
C ALA A 238 -0.93 12.59 5.10
N GLU A 239 0.22 13.21 5.40
CA GLU A 239 0.61 14.52 4.91
C GLU A 239 0.85 14.53 3.40
N LYS A 240 1.55 13.53 2.87
CA LYS A 240 1.74 13.36 1.43
C LYS A 240 0.42 13.10 0.70
N LEU A 241 -0.45 12.24 1.27
CA LEU A 241 -1.73 11.90 0.68
C LEU A 241 -2.67 13.10 0.60
N THR A 242 -2.71 13.94 1.64
CA THR A 242 -3.73 14.99 1.76
C THR A 242 -3.20 16.41 1.58
N GLY A 243 -1.91 16.63 1.81
CA GLY A 243 -1.29 17.96 1.87
C GLY A 243 -1.72 18.75 3.11
N LYS A 244 -2.05 18.11 4.23
CA LYS A 244 -2.39 18.72 5.52
C LYS A 244 -1.57 18.07 6.64
N GLU A 245 -1.38 18.76 7.75
CA GLU A 245 -0.73 18.24 8.96
C GLU A 245 -1.67 17.32 9.75
N PHE A 246 -1.10 16.28 10.38
CA PHE A 246 -1.85 15.27 11.12
C PHE A 246 -1.33 15.05 12.53
N ALA A 247 -2.26 14.86 13.47
CA ALA A 247 -1.96 14.23 14.76
C ALA A 247 -1.98 12.70 14.61
N LEU A 248 -0.99 12.03 15.21
CA LEU A 248 -0.93 10.56 15.23
C LEU A 248 -1.57 10.02 16.51
N VAL A 249 -2.47 9.05 16.35
CA VAL A 249 -3.01 8.20 17.41
C VAL A 249 -2.50 6.78 17.18
N GLY A 250 -1.47 6.39 17.93
CA GLY A 250 -0.76 5.12 17.73
C GLY A 250 -0.99 4.09 18.84
N ASP A 251 -1.29 4.55 20.06
CA ASP A 251 -1.47 3.68 21.22
C ASP A 251 -2.82 2.95 21.15
N ASP A 252 -2.76 1.64 21.05
CA ASP A 252 -3.93 0.80 20.91
C ASP A 252 -4.46 0.36 22.28
N GLY A 253 -5.58 0.92 22.71
CA GLY A 253 -6.27 0.58 23.97
C GLY A 253 -7.21 -0.62 23.89
N ALA A 254 -7.38 -1.25 22.73
CA ALA A 254 -8.27 -2.41 22.61
C ALA A 254 -7.70 -3.67 23.28
N PRO A 255 -8.53 -4.53 23.86
CA PRO A 255 -8.08 -5.79 24.44
C PRO A 255 -7.66 -6.78 23.36
N ARG A 256 -6.79 -7.72 23.73
CA ARG A 256 -6.34 -8.79 22.85
C ARG A 256 -6.31 -10.11 23.62
N GLY A 257 -6.84 -11.18 23.01
CA GLY A 257 -6.67 -12.55 23.50
C GLY A 257 -5.23 -13.03 23.37
N ARG A 258 -4.88 -14.12 24.04
CA ARG A 258 -3.58 -14.77 23.84
C ARG A 258 -3.55 -15.38 22.47
N SER A 259 -2.42 -15.23 21.76
CA SER A 259 -2.20 -15.84 20.46
C SER A 259 -0.84 -16.54 20.41
N TYR A 260 -0.74 -17.59 19.61
CA TYR A 260 0.52 -18.29 19.37
C TYR A 260 0.90 -18.12 17.92
N LEU A 261 2.04 -17.45 17.64
CA LEU A 261 2.59 -17.33 16.30
C LEU A 261 3.58 -18.47 16.07
N VAL A 262 3.21 -19.39 15.19
CA VAL A 262 3.99 -20.57 14.83
C VAL A 262 4.74 -20.32 13.53
N PHE A 263 6.05 -20.49 13.57
CA PHE A 263 6.93 -20.38 12.41
C PHE A 263 7.14 -21.77 11.81
N TRP A 264 6.57 -21.99 10.63
CA TRP A 264 6.62 -23.27 9.93
C TRP A 264 7.63 -23.22 8.80
N ASN A 265 8.73 -24.00 8.90
CA ASN A 265 9.73 -24.14 7.86
C ASN A 265 9.47 -25.42 7.04
N PRO A 266 8.85 -25.34 5.86
CA PRO A 266 8.56 -26.52 5.06
C PRO A 266 9.81 -27.22 4.52
N LEU A 267 10.96 -26.53 4.46
CA LEU A 267 12.23 -27.09 3.99
C LEU A 267 12.80 -28.17 4.91
N ALA A 268 12.34 -28.27 6.16
CA ALA A 268 12.68 -29.35 7.07
C ALA A 268 12.11 -30.72 6.61
N ASN A 269 11.15 -30.73 5.69
CA ASN A 269 10.63 -31.92 5.02
C ASN A 269 10.68 -31.74 3.50
N ALA A 270 11.80 -32.11 2.90
CA ALA A 270 12.04 -31.97 1.46
C ALA A 270 11.20 -32.93 0.59
N GLU A 271 10.62 -33.98 1.17
CA GLU A 271 9.82 -34.97 0.44
C GLU A 271 8.41 -34.49 0.12
N THR A 272 7.93 -33.49 0.86
CA THR A 272 6.55 -33.00 0.74
C THR A 272 6.55 -31.53 0.30
N SER A 273 5.83 -31.23 -0.78
CA SER A 273 5.73 -29.86 -1.27
C SER A 273 5.11 -28.91 -0.24
N ILE A 274 5.48 -27.64 -0.30
CA ILE A 274 4.98 -26.59 0.58
C ILE A 274 3.44 -26.51 0.56
N HIS A 275 2.84 -26.68 -0.61
CA HIS A 275 1.38 -26.60 -0.78
C HIS A 275 0.66 -27.81 -0.14
N VAL A 276 1.26 -28.99 -0.21
CA VAL A 276 0.73 -30.19 0.49
C VAL A 276 0.86 -30.01 2.00
N GLN A 277 1.99 -29.48 2.50
CA GLN A 277 2.14 -29.17 3.92
C GLN A 277 1.12 -28.11 4.38
N THR A 278 0.86 -27.11 3.57
CA THR A 278 -0.21 -26.10 3.85
C THR A 278 -1.58 -26.77 3.94
N GLN A 279 -1.92 -27.66 3.01
CA GLN A 279 -3.16 -28.44 3.03
C GLN A 279 -3.27 -29.30 4.30
N GLN A 280 -2.16 -29.96 4.70
CA GLN A 280 -2.09 -30.76 5.91
C GLN A 280 -2.34 -29.94 7.18
N LEU A 281 -1.77 -28.73 7.27
CA LEU A 281 -2.01 -27.79 8.37
C LEU A 281 -3.47 -27.38 8.46
N VAL A 282 -4.07 -26.95 7.34
CA VAL A 282 -5.51 -26.59 7.29
C VAL A 282 -6.37 -27.77 7.77
N THR A 283 -6.10 -28.97 7.24
CA THR A 283 -6.84 -30.19 7.62
C THR A 283 -6.66 -30.52 9.11
N HIS A 284 -5.46 -30.38 9.64
CA HIS A 284 -5.14 -30.69 11.04
C HIS A 284 -5.95 -29.82 12.02
N PHE A 285 -5.90 -28.49 11.83
CA PHE A 285 -6.61 -27.56 12.70
C PHE A 285 -8.12 -27.64 12.53
N ALA A 286 -8.62 -27.77 11.30
CA ALA A 286 -10.05 -27.95 11.04
C ALA A 286 -10.60 -29.26 11.67
N LYS A 287 -9.85 -30.37 11.61
CA LYS A 287 -10.18 -31.64 12.29
C LYS A 287 -10.16 -31.53 13.82
N ALA A 288 -9.27 -30.72 14.36
CA ALA A 288 -9.22 -30.43 15.79
C ALA A 288 -10.38 -29.54 16.27
N GLY A 289 -11.27 -29.11 15.37
CA GLY A 289 -12.46 -28.34 15.67
C GLY A 289 -12.29 -26.83 15.59
N PHE A 290 -11.12 -26.33 15.12
CA PHE A 290 -10.85 -24.92 14.96
C PHE A 290 -11.44 -24.37 13.65
N GLN A 291 -12.07 -23.19 13.72
CA GLN A 291 -12.39 -22.42 12.52
C GLN A 291 -11.10 -21.85 11.92
N THR A 292 -10.74 -22.34 10.75
CA THR A 292 -9.45 -22.10 10.12
C THR A 292 -9.59 -21.30 8.83
N VAL A 293 -8.86 -20.18 8.70
CA VAL A 293 -8.66 -19.50 7.41
C VAL A 293 -7.21 -19.64 6.98
N CYS A 294 -7.02 -20.02 5.72
CA CYS A 294 -5.71 -20.11 5.11
C CYS A 294 -5.59 -19.03 4.02
N PHE A 295 -4.60 -18.14 4.17
CA PHE A 295 -4.26 -17.16 3.16
C PHE A 295 -3.17 -17.72 2.22
N VAL A 296 -3.38 -17.56 0.91
CA VAL A 296 -2.48 -18.05 -0.13
C VAL A 296 -2.24 -16.97 -1.19
N PRO A 297 -1.07 -16.94 -1.86
CA PRO A 297 -0.70 -15.84 -2.76
C PRO A 297 -1.44 -15.87 -4.11
N SER A 298 -2.19 -16.90 -4.44
CA SER A 298 -2.87 -16.97 -5.74
C SER A 298 -4.25 -17.63 -5.67
N ARG A 299 -5.14 -17.17 -6.57
CA ARG A 299 -6.49 -17.71 -6.75
C ARG A 299 -6.45 -19.23 -7.07
N ARG A 300 -5.50 -19.66 -7.91
CA ARG A 300 -5.30 -21.06 -8.25
C ARG A 300 -4.97 -21.92 -7.03
N LEU A 301 -4.11 -21.43 -6.15
CA LEU A 301 -3.76 -22.15 -4.92
C LEU A 301 -4.93 -22.23 -3.94
N ALA A 302 -5.78 -21.20 -3.86
CA ALA A 302 -6.97 -21.24 -3.04
C ALA A 302 -7.92 -22.38 -3.48
N GLU A 303 -8.17 -22.50 -4.76
CA GLU A 303 -8.98 -23.57 -5.33
C GLU A 303 -8.34 -24.94 -5.13
N LEU A 304 -7.04 -25.07 -5.44
CA LEU A 304 -6.30 -26.32 -5.39
C LEU A 304 -6.20 -26.89 -3.96
N ILE A 305 -5.82 -26.07 -2.98
CA ILE A 305 -5.71 -26.52 -1.59
C ILE A 305 -7.08 -26.89 -1.03
N SER A 306 -8.11 -26.08 -1.31
CA SER A 306 -9.49 -26.40 -0.89
C SER A 306 -10.00 -27.71 -1.50
N ARG A 307 -9.67 -27.95 -2.79
CA ARG A 307 -9.99 -29.19 -3.47
C ARG A 307 -9.29 -30.37 -2.80
N TRP A 308 -7.99 -30.29 -2.54
CA TRP A 308 -7.24 -31.37 -1.89
C TRP A 308 -7.75 -31.65 -0.48
N VAL A 309 -8.14 -30.65 0.32
CA VAL A 309 -8.77 -30.87 1.63
C VAL A 309 -10.04 -31.68 1.48
N ARG A 310 -10.92 -31.32 0.54
CA ARG A 310 -12.18 -32.03 0.29
C ARG A 310 -12.01 -33.47 -0.22
N GLU A 311 -11.01 -33.68 -1.09
CA GLU A 311 -10.69 -35.02 -1.62
C GLU A 311 -10.14 -35.96 -0.55
N HIS A 312 -9.26 -35.46 0.34
CA HIS A 312 -8.64 -36.27 1.39
C HIS A 312 -9.47 -36.34 2.67
N THR A 313 -10.43 -35.43 2.87
CA THR A 313 -11.23 -35.30 4.09
C THR A 313 -12.61 -34.79 3.75
N PRO A 314 -13.47 -35.64 3.09
CA PRO A 314 -14.80 -35.21 2.64
C PRO A 314 -15.75 -34.75 3.75
N GLU A 315 -15.50 -35.15 5.00
CA GLU A 315 -16.26 -34.77 6.16
C GLU A 315 -16.03 -33.32 6.61
N LEU A 316 -14.96 -32.67 6.14
CA LEU A 316 -14.65 -31.26 6.45
C LEU A 316 -15.27 -30.31 5.44
N ALA A 317 -16.13 -29.44 5.93
CA ALA A 317 -16.72 -28.37 5.14
C ALA A 317 -15.68 -27.25 4.96
N VAL A 318 -14.91 -27.29 3.84
CA VAL A 318 -13.91 -26.30 3.48
C VAL A 318 -14.25 -25.72 2.09
N SER A 319 -14.19 -24.39 1.96
CA SER A 319 -14.47 -23.66 0.72
C SER A 319 -13.31 -22.78 0.28
N PRO A 320 -13.04 -22.64 -1.02
CA PRO A 320 -12.19 -21.54 -1.49
C PRO A 320 -12.96 -20.22 -1.43
N TYR A 321 -12.22 -19.10 -1.30
CA TYR A 321 -12.77 -17.75 -1.38
C TYR A 321 -11.85 -16.82 -2.18
N ARG A 322 -12.40 -16.07 -3.12
CA ARG A 322 -11.64 -15.15 -3.94
C ARG A 322 -12.50 -14.00 -4.50
N ALA A 323 -11.87 -12.91 -4.89
CA ALA A 323 -12.55 -11.70 -5.38
C ALA A 323 -13.39 -11.92 -6.66
N GLY A 324 -13.10 -12.93 -7.48
CA GLY A 324 -13.80 -13.21 -8.73
C GLY A 324 -15.13 -13.97 -8.59
N TYR A 325 -15.56 -14.32 -7.39
CA TYR A 325 -16.88 -14.97 -7.19
C TYR A 325 -18.02 -13.96 -7.28
N VAL A 326 -19.19 -14.43 -7.76
CA VAL A 326 -20.39 -13.61 -7.75
C VAL A 326 -20.78 -13.23 -6.31
N PRO A 327 -21.43 -12.08 -6.11
CA PRO A 327 -21.74 -11.58 -4.76
C PRO A 327 -22.55 -12.56 -3.90
N GLU A 328 -23.42 -13.36 -4.51
CA GLU A 328 -24.26 -14.36 -3.81
C GLU A 328 -23.41 -15.47 -3.21
N ASP A 329 -22.45 -16.02 -3.97
CA ASP A 329 -21.54 -17.08 -3.49
C ASP A 329 -20.63 -16.58 -2.39
N ARG A 330 -20.12 -15.35 -2.51
CA ARG A 330 -19.30 -14.73 -1.46
C ARG A 330 -20.07 -14.63 -0.16
N ARG A 331 -21.29 -14.09 -0.20
CA ARG A 331 -22.15 -13.97 1.00
C ARG A 331 -22.50 -15.34 1.61
N ALA A 332 -22.71 -16.38 0.79
CA ALA A 332 -22.97 -17.72 1.28
C ALA A 332 -21.76 -18.29 2.04
N ILE A 333 -20.53 -18.09 1.51
CA ILE A 333 -19.30 -18.53 2.18
C ILE A 333 -19.07 -17.73 3.47
N GLU A 334 -19.24 -16.41 3.44
CA GLU A 334 -19.12 -15.54 4.62
C GLU A 334 -20.11 -15.93 5.72
N ALA A 335 -21.37 -16.16 5.37
CA ALA A 335 -22.40 -16.64 6.30
C ALA A 335 -22.09 -18.05 6.82
N GLY A 336 -21.60 -18.96 5.98
CA GLY A 336 -21.17 -20.29 6.36
C GLY A 336 -20.00 -20.27 7.36
N LEU A 337 -19.05 -19.35 7.18
CA LEU A 337 -17.93 -19.18 8.09
C LEU A 337 -18.40 -18.54 9.41
N SER A 338 -19.19 -17.46 9.35
CA SER A 338 -19.72 -16.78 10.54
C SER A 338 -20.62 -17.67 11.40
N SER A 339 -21.42 -18.55 10.79
CA SER A 339 -22.30 -19.52 11.50
C SER A 339 -21.56 -20.76 12.02
N GLY A 340 -20.31 -21.00 11.60
CA GLY A 340 -19.55 -22.21 11.90
C GLY A 340 -19.95 -23.43 11.06
N ALA A 341 -20.80 -23.26 10.03
CA ALA A 341 -21.13 -24.32 9.08
C ALA A 341 -19.93 -24.71 8.22
N LEU A 342 -19.07 -23.74 7.87
CA LEU A 342 -17.76 -23.98 7.28
C LEU A 342 -16.70 -24.07 8.38
N ARG A 343 -15.90 -25.14 8.35
CA ARG A 343 -14.77 -25.33 9.27
C ARG A 343 -13.47 -24.71 8.74
N GLY A 344 -13.39 -24.48 7.44
CA GLY A 344 -12.23 -23.85 6.85
C GLY A 344 -12.55 -23.07 5.59
N VAL A 345 -11.74 -22.03 5.34
CA VAL A 345 -11.73 -21.28 4.09
C VAL A 345 -10.29 -21.09 3.65
N VAL A 346 -10.02 -21.33 2.36
CA VAL A 346 -8.74 -20.97 1.74
C VAL A 346 -8.95 -19.77 0.85
N SER A 347 -8.28 -18.65 1.17
CA SER A 347 -8.52 -17.36 0.52
C SER A 347 -7.23 -16.76 -0.02
N THR A 348 -7.37 -15.88 -0.99
CA THR A 348 -6.36 -14.85 -1.27
C THR A 348 -6.50 -13.71 -0.24
N ASP A 349 -5.92 -12.57 -0.50
CA ASP A 349 -6.10 -11.30 0.23
C ASP A 349 -7.56 -10.81 0.33
N ALA A 350 -8.47 -11.42 -0.44
CA ALA A 350 -9.89 -11.04 -0.47
C ALA A 350 -10.61 -11.10 0.90
N LEU A 351 -10.13 -11.92 1.85
CA LEU A 351 -10.62 -11.94 3.24
C LEU A 351 -9.73 -11.16 4.22
N GLU A 352 -8.71 -10.45 3.73
CA GLU A 352 -7.81 -9.66 4.56
C GLU A 352 -8.48 -8.39 5.10
N LEU A 353 -9.28 -7.70 4.27
CA LEU A 353 -9.84 -6.40 4.59
C LEU A 353 -11.32 -6.48 4.99
N GLY A 354 -11.68 -5.78 6.05
CA GLY A 354 -12.97 -5.19 6.41
C GLY A 354 -14.22 -6.09 6.54
N ILE A 355 -14.20 -7.34 6.09
CA ILE A 355 -15.37 -8.21 6.11
C ILE A 355 -15.54 -8.84 7.51
N ASP A 356 -16.75 -8.76 8.08
CA ASP A 356 -17.05 -9.42 9.36
C ASP A 356 -17.38 -10.90 9.15
N ILE A 357 -16.36 -11.75 9.32
CA ILE A 357 -16.45 -13.21 9.22
C ILE A 357 -16.52 -13.91 10.58
N GLY A 358 -16.77 -13.16 11.66
CA GLY A 358 -16.80 -13.68 13.00
C GLY A 358 -15.41 -13.89 13.62
N SER A 359 -15.36 -14.67 14.72
CA SER A 359 -14.09 -15.00 15.40
C SER A 359 -13.51 -16.28 14.84
N LEU A 360 -12.26 -16.21 14.40
CA LEU A 360 -11.50 -17.35 13.91
C LEU A 360 -10.53 -17.85 14.99
N ASP A 361 -10.31 -19.16 15.03
CA ASP A 361 -9.42 -19.78 16.00
C ASP A 361 -8.01 -19.97 15.44
N CYS A 362 -7.90 -20.26 14.14
CA CYS A 362 -6.65 -20.56 13.45
C CYS A 362 -6.52 -19.79 12.13
N ILE A 363 -5.37 -19.16 11.95
CA ILE A 363 -4.96 -18.56 10.66
C ILE A 363 -3.70 -19.26 10.16
N VAL A 364 -3.71 -19.70 8.91
CA VAL A 364 -2.52 -20.19 8.20
C VAL A 364 -2.16 -19.17 7.12
N ILE A 365 -0.94 -18.61 7.17
CA ILE A 365 -0.43 -17.66 6.20
C ILE A 365 0.64 -18.39 5.37
N ALA A 366 0.31 -18.73 4.13
CA ALA A 366 1.19 -19.47 3.24
C ALA A 366 2.03 -18.53 2.37
N GLY A 367 3.22 -18.26 2.80
CA GLY A 367 4.13 -17.25 2.27
C GLY A 367 3.90 -15.87 2.90
N PHE A 368 4.94 -15.04 2.91
CA PHE A 368 4.84 -13.66 3.38
C PHE A 368 3.98 -12.84 2.40
N PRO A 369 2.95 -12.12 2.87
CA PRO A 369 1.97 -11.46 1.99
C PRO A 369 2.45 -10.14 1.38
N GLY A 370 3.76 -9.94 1.26
CA GLY A 370 4.37 -8.75 0.67
C GLY A 370 4.55 -7.58 1.62
N SER A 371 3.82 -7.51 2.74
CA SER A 371 3.98 -6.47 3.75
C SER A 371 3.65 -6.96 5.17
N PHE A 372 4.27 -6.35 6.19
CA PHE A 372 3.91 -6.61 7.59
C PHE A 372 2.50 -6.11 7.91
N ALA A 373 2.06 -5.04 7.27
CA ALA A 373 0.70 -4.55 7.41
C ALA A 373 -0.30 -5.65 7.01
N SER A 374 -0.14 -6.25 5.84
CA SER A 374 -0.95 -7.37 5.35
C SER A 374 -0.82 -8.60 6.27
N PHE A 375 0.40 -8.95 6.66
CA PHE A 375 0.63 -10.06 7.60
C PHE A 375 -0.18 -9.90 8.88
N TRP A 376 -0.13 -8.73 9.52
CA TRP A 376 -0.85 -8.48 10.76
C TRP A 376 -2.36 -8.30 10.57
N GLN A 377 -2.82 -7.87 9.39
CA GLN A 377 -4.24 -7.85 9.04
C GLN A 377 -4.80 -9.27 8.90
N GLN A 378 -4.07 -10.16 8.21
CA GLN A 378 -4.41 -11.58 8.11
C GLN A 378 -4.37 -12.26 9.50
N ALA A 379 -3.27 -12.11 10.23
CA ALA A 379 -3.12 -12.65 11.57
C ALA A 379 -4.18 -12.13 12.56
N GLY A 380 -4.54 -10.84 12.44
CA GLY A 380 -5.56 -10.17 13.27
C GLY A 380 -6.99 -10.62 13.00
N ARG A 381 -7.22 -11.51 12.04
CA ARG A 381 -8.50 -12.20 11.87
C ARG A 381 -8.73 -13.27 12.95
N ALA A 382 -7.69 -13.75 13.62
CA ALA A 382 -7.76 -14.69 14.73
C ALA A 382 -7.99 -13.97 16.06
N GLY A 383 -8.71 -14.62 17.00
CA GLY A 383 -8.81 -14.20 18.41
C GLY A 383 -9.66 -12.95 18.70
N ARG A 384 -10.60 -12.56 17.85
CA ARG A 384 -11.41 -11.33 18.00
C ARG A 384 -12.25 -11.27 19.28
N LYS A 385 -12.62 -12.40 19.88
CA LYS A 385 -13.47 -12.49 21.08
C LYS A 385 -12.71 -12.78 22.37
N LEU A 386 -11.44 -12.34 22.48
CA LEU A 386 -10.57 -12.63 23.64
C LEU A 386 -10.28 -14.12 23.82
N GLN A 387 -10.55 -14.95 22.83
CA GLN A 387 -10.23 -16.37 22.82
C GLN A 387 -8.76 -16.56 22.46
N ASP A 388 -8.17 -17.65 22.99
CA ASP A 388 -6.85 -18.07 22.54
C ASP A 388 -6.90 -18.43 21.05
N SER A 389 -5.87 -18.07 20.31
CA SER A 389 -5.79 -18.25 18.85
C SER A 389 -4.41 -18.70 18.41
N VAL A 390 -4.32 -19.27 17.21
CA VAL A 390 -3.06 -19.66 16.61
C VAL A 390 -2.92 -19.08 15.21
N VAL A 391 -1.73 -18.57 14.91
CA VAL A 391 -1.33 -18.10 13.59
C VAL A 391 -0.14 -18.93 13.14
N VAL A 392 -0.22 -19.59 12.00
CA VAL A 392 0.85 -20.39 11.44
C VAL A 392 1.39 -19.69 10.20
N PHE A 393 2.62 -19.19 10.28
CA PHE A 393 3.34 -18.63 9.14
C PHE A 393 4.15 -19.74 8.46
N VAL A 394 3.76 -20.11 7.24
CA VAL A 394 4.43 -21.09 6.39
C VAL A 394 5.39 -20.35 5.46
N GLY A 395 6.70 -20.37 5.75
CA GLY A 395 7.68 -19.63 4.96
C GLY A 395 8.07 -20.37 3.68
N TYR A 396 7.88 -19.72 2.53
CA TYR A 396 8.27 -20.29 1.24
C TYR A 396 9.79 -20.42 1.07
N ALA A 397 10.22 -21.14 0.03
CA ALA A 397 11.63 -21.38 -0.29
C ALA A 397 12.23 -20.19 -1.06
N ASP A 398 12.12 -18.98 -0.52
CA ASP A 398 12.73 -17.76 -1.03
C ASP A 398 13.48 -17.00 0.07
N ALA A 399 14.31 -16.05 -0.33
CA ALA A 399 15.21 -15.34 0.56
C ALA A 399 14.45 -14.60 1.69
N LEU A 400 13.39 -13.87 1.36
CA LEU A 400 12.60 -13.08 2.31
C LEU A 400 11.90 -13.95 3.34
N ASN A 401 11.15 -14.96 2.89
CA ASN A 401 10.43 -15.89 3.77
C ASN A 401 11.37 -16.64 4.71
N GLN A 402 12.49 -17.15 4.19
CA GLN A 402 13.47 -17.89 4.97
C GLN A 402 14.26 -17.00 5.93
N TYR A 403 14.47 -15.73 5.59
CA TYR A 403 15.06 -14.75 6.51
C TYR A 403 14.11 -14.44 7.68
N LEU A 404 12.82 -14.26 7.42
CA LEU A 404 11.81 -14.02 8.46
C LEU A 404 11.65 -15.23 9.39
N LEU A 405 11.72 -16.47 8.88
CA LEU A 405 11.73 -17.68 9.71
C LEU A 405 12.92 -17.76 10.67
N ARG A 406 14.10 -17.29 10.23
CA ARG A 406 15.32 -17.27 11.05
C ARG A 406 15.37 -16.09 12.02
N ASN A 407 14.60 -15.03 11.73
CA ASN A 407 14.56 -13.79 12.51
C ASN A 407 13.12 -13.39 12.88
N PRO A 408 12.44 -14.18 13.72
CA PRO A 408 11.04 -13.96 14.09
C PRO A 408 10.76 -12.58 14.70
N ALA A 409 11.75 -12.00 15.39
CA ALA A 409 11.65 -10.67 16.01
C ALA A 409 11.25 -9.60 15.01
N LEU A 410 11.66 -9.70 13.73
CA LEU A 410 11.30 -8.74 12.68
C LEU A 410 9.78 -8.68 12.43
N ILE A 411 9.09 -9.82 12.53
CA ILE A 411 7.63 -9.87 12.39
C ILE A 411 6.95 -9.25 13.62
N LEU A 412 7.57 -9.39 14.80
CA LEU A 412 7.03 -8.87 16.06
C LEU A 412 7.24 -7.36 16.21
N GLU A 413 8.27 -6.80 15.59
CA GLU A 413 8.54 -5.36 15.48
C GLU A 413 7.56 -4.72 14.50
N ARG A 414 6.50 -4.09 15.01
CA ARG A 414 5.48 -3.43 14.19
C ARG A 414 6.00 -2.14 13.58
N GLY A 415 5.51 -1.80 12.37
CA GLY A 415 5.87 -0.55 11.71
C GLY A 415 7.27 -0.55 11.09
N PHE A 416 7.72 -1.71 10.62
CA PHE A 416 9.06 -1.88 10.03
C PHE A 416 9.20 -1.22 8.65
N GLU A 417 8.18 -1.29 7.82
CA GLU A 417 8.17 -0.81 6.44
C GLU A 417 7.47 0.54 6.30
N ALA A 418 7.90 1.35 5.34
CA ALA A 418 7.31 2.64 5.03
C ALA A 418 6.45 2.58 3.77
N ALA A 419 5.26 3.17 3.82
CA ALA A 419 4.45 3.40 2.63
C ALA A 419 5.02 4.60 1.85
N VAL A 420 5.26 4.41 0.55
CA VAL A 420 5.88 5.42 -0.31
C VAL A 420 4.86 6.01 -1.27
N ILE A 421 4.88 7.34 -1.42
CA ILE A 421 4.09 8.12 -2.39
C ILE A 421 5.05 9.11 -3.06
N ASP A 422 5.02 9.14 -4.39
CA ASP A 422 5.68 10.16 -5.21
C ASP A 422 4.66 11.21 -5.67
N LEU A 423 4.92 12.48 -5.34
CA LEU A 423 4.08 13.62 -5.71
C LEU A 423 4.57 14.35 -6.97
N GLU A 424 5.75 13.97 -7.46
CA GLU A 424 6.47 14.68 -8.52
C GLU A 424 6.63 13.86 -9.81
N ASN A 425 6.07 12.64 -9.87
CA ASN A 425 6.06 11.88 -11.09
C ASN A 425 5.37 12.69 -12.22
N PRO A 426 6.08 13.03 -13.31
CA PRO A 426 5.61 14.00 -14.31
C PRO A 426 4.37 13.52 -15.07
N TYR A 427 4.21 12.22 -15.30
CA TYR A 427 3.01 11.66 -15.96
C TYR A 427 1.78 11.76 -15.07
N ILE A 428 1.90 11.37 -13.80
CA ILE A 428 0.82 11.49 -12.83
C ILE A 428 0.42 12.96 -12.67
N VAL A 429 1.40 13.85 -12.50
CA VAL A 429 1.14 15.29 -12.36
C VAL A 429 0.47 15.85 -13.62
N LYS A 430 0.96 15.51 -14.83
CA LYS A 430 0.40 15.97 -16.10
C LYS A 430 -1.06 15.55 -16.26
N GLY A 431 -1.37 14.26 -16.08
CA GLY A 431 -2.74 13.74 -16.19
C GLY A 431 -3.68 14.39 -15.18
N HIS A 432 -3.26 14.53 -13.93
CA HIS A 432 -4.08 15.17 -12.90
C HIS A 432 -4.23 16.68 -13.06
N LEU A 433 -3.29 17.38 -13.69
CA LEU A 433 -3.44 18.81 -14.06
C LEU A 433 -4.49 18.99 -15.17
N ALA A 434 -4.53 18.10 -16.17
CA ALA A 434 -5.59 18.08 -17.18
C ALA A 434 -6.96 17.86 -16.53
N CYS A 435 -7.08 16.88 -15.62
CA CYS A 435 -8.29 16.62 -14.83
C CYS A 435 -8.69 17.85 -13.99
N ALA A 436 -7.74 18.46 -13.29
CA ALA A 436 -7.99 19.64 -12.46
C ALA A 436 -8.49 20.83 -13.27
N ALA A 437 -7.94 21.03 -14.48
CA ALA A 437 -8.36 22.08 -15.39
C ALA A 437 -9.77 21.85 -15.96
N SER A 438 -10.17 20.59 -16.15
CA SER A 438 -11.53 20.22 -16.59
C SER A 438 -12.59 20.40 -15.51
N GLU A 439 -12.19 20.37 -14.24
CA GLU A 439 -13.07 20.60 -13.08
C GLU A 439 -13.24 22.09 -12.80
N LEU A 440 -12.14 22.81 -12.74
CA LEU A 440 -12.10 24.26 -12.45
C LEU A 440 -10.89 24.86 -13.20
N PRO A 441 -10.94 26.12 -13.68
CA PRO A 441 -9.77 26.77 -14.26
C PRO A 441 -8.55 26.73 -13.33
N LEU A 442 -7.39 26.32 -13.85
CA LEU A 442 -6.13 26.35 -13.10
C LEU A 442 -5.64 27.79 -12.95
N ARG A 443 -5.21 28.17 -11.75
CA ARG A 443 -4.62 29.49 -11.48
C ARG A 443 -3.10 29.43 -11.57
N LYS A 444 -2.49 30.59 -11.89
CA LYS A 444 -1.00 30.68 -11.98
C LYS A 444 -0.31 30.31 -10.67
N GLU A 445 -0.90 30.72 -9.55
CA GLU A 445 -0.37 30.45 -8.20
C GLU A 445 -0.34 28.94 -7.90
N GLU A 446 -1.32 28.16 -8.40
CA GLU A 446 -1.40 26.72 -8.20
C GLU A 446 -0.32 25.93 -8.96
N VAL A 447 0.27 26.54 -9.99
CA VAL A 447 1.30 25.94 -10.85
C VAL A 447 2.69 26.45 -10.49
N SER A 448 2.84 27.71 -10.09
CA SER A 448 4.13 28.37 -9.85
C SER A 448 4.67 28.21 -8.43
N SER A 449 3.87 27.75 -7.46
CA SER A 449 4.31 27.63 -6.09
C SER A 449 5.25 26.42 -5.94
N ASP A 450 6.54 26.71 -5.71
CA ASP A 450 7.52 25.79 -5.11
C ASP A 450 7.20 25.51 -3.63
N GLU A 451 6.10 26.04 -3.12
CA GLU A 451 5.72 25.91 -1.71
C GLU A 451 5.14 24.52 -1.46
N ARG A 452 5.75 23.85 -0.48
CA ARG A 452 5.11 22.79 0.29
C ARG A 452 3.65 23.21 0.53
N PRO A 453 2.64 22.33 0.40
CA PRO A 453 1.22 22.70 0.45
C PRO A 453 0.77 23.10 1.86
N ASN A 454 1.25 24.21 2.38
CA ASN A 454 0.95 24.71 3.71
C ASN A 454 0.70 26.21 3.75
N SER A 455 0.11 26.80 2.68
CA SER A 455 -0.43 28.14 2.77
C SER A 455 -1.93 28.10 2.50
N GLN A 456 -2.67 28.69 3.41
CA GLN A 456 -4.10 28.97 3.31
C GLN A 456 -4.38 29.66 1.97
N LEU A 457 -5.10 28.98 1.08
CA LEU A 457 -5.63 29.63 -0.13
C LEU A 457 -6.52 30.79 0.35
N PRO A 458 -6.33 32.03 -0.13
CA PRO A 458 -7.21 33.12 0.22
C PRO A 458 -8.62 32.80 -0.28
N ILE A 459 -9.57 32.81 0.65
CA ILE A 459 -11.00 32.66 0.36
C ILE A 459 -11.40 33.81 -0.54
N PRO A 460 -11.99 33.60 -1.74
CA PRO A 460 -12.50 34.69 -2.54
C PRO A 460 -13.70 35.31 -1.78
N ASN A 461 -13.58 36.57 -1.39
CA ASN A 461 -14.73 37.33 -0.93
C ASN A 461 -15.81 37.34 -2.03
N ALA A 462 -16.84 36.55 -1.86
CA ALA A 462 -18.06 36.67 -2.61
C ALA A 462 -18.86 37.85 -2.03
N GLN A 463 -19.19 38.80 -2.92
CA GLN A 463 -20.12 39.93 -2.74
C GLN A 463 -19.53 41.22 -2.18
N GLN A 464 -19.07 42.04 -3.09
CA GLN A 464 -19.31 43.47 -3.00
C GLN A 464 -20.26 43.89 -4.14
N SER A 465 -21.53 44.05 -3.83
CA SER A 465 -22.45 44.92 -4.55
C SER A 465 -22.22 46.36 -4.04
N PRO A 466 -22.30 47.37 -4.92
CA PRO A 466 -22.02 48.74 -4.54
C PRO A 466 -23.32 49.45 -4.06
N GLU A 467 -23.26 49.96 -2.85
CA GLU A 467 -24.05 51.15 -2.36
C GLU A 467 -23.78 51.28 -0.86
N SER A 468 -23.35 52.36 -0.40
CA SER A 468 -23.62 53.75 -0.29
C SER A 468 -22.68 54.35 0.75
N SER A 469 -22.24 55.55 0.39
CA SER A 469 -21.48 56.51 1.19
C SER A 469 -22.10 56.90 2.48
N GLN A 470 -21.25 57.27 3.41
CA GLN A 470 -21.28 58.40 4.37
C GLN A 470 -21.09 58.06 5.86
N ALA A 471 -20.06 58.65 6.35
CA ALA A 471 -19.89 59.55 7.47
C ALA A 471 -19.29 59.02 8.77
N ARG A 472 -18.07 59.55 8.96
CA ARG A 472 -17.59 60.24 10.21
C ARG A 472 -17.56 59.43 11.50
N ASP A 473 -16.63 59.57 12.35
CA ASP A 473 -15.45 60.41 12.69
C ASP A 473 -15.04 60.02 14.13
N MET A 474 -13.75 60.11 14.41
CA MET A 474 -13.12 60.42 15.71
C MET A 474 -13.51 59.60 16.96
N THR A 475 -12.66 59.14 17.82
CA THR A 475 -11.50 59.75 18.53
C THR A 475 -10.83 58.67 19.36
N GLU A 476 -9.56 58.64 19.33
CA GLU A 476 -8.56 58.94 20.38
C GLU A 476 -8.48 57.99 21.64
N MET A 477 -7.28 57.45 21.73
CA MET A 477 -6.27 57.61 22.82
C MET A 477 -6.48 56.92 24.16
N SER A 478 -5.51 56.23 24.54
CA SER A 478 -4.42 56.35 25.52
C SER A 478 -4.54 55.21 26.51
N ASP A 479 -3.59 54.69 27.14
CA ASP A 479 -2.16 54.82 27.37
C ASP A 479 -1.76 53.82 28.47
N ILE A 480 -0.55 53.28 28.34
CA ILE A 480 0.45 53.12 29.42
C ILE A 480 0.32 52.01 30.48
N SER A 481 1.32 51.17 30.41
CA SER A 481 2.28 50.71 31.46
C SER A 481 1.77 49.82 32.62
N ASP A 482 2.48 48.97 33.21
CA ASP A 482 3.90 48.76 33.55
C ASP A 482 4.11 47.39 34.25
N ARG A 483 5.34 46.84 34.02
CA ARG A 483 6.20 46.10 34.97
C ARG A 483 5.88 44.68 35.48
N VAL A 484 6.64 43.76 34.98
CA VAL A 484 7.71 42.81 35.47
C VAL A 484 8.15 43.02 36.99
N PRO A 485 8.77 42.02 37.71
CA PRO A 485 9.01 40.59 37.58
C PRO A 485 8.86 39.77 38.89
N SER A 486 9.00 38.47 38.82
CA SER A 486 9.93 37.70 39.70
C SER A 486 9.86 36.19 39.45
N ALA A 487 11.02 35.61 39.24
CA ALA A 487 11.39 34.19 39.28
C ALA A 487 11.85 33.86 40.73
N PRO A 488 12.44 32.68 41.08
CA PRO A 488 12.30 31.31 40.50
C PRO A 488 12.10 30.23 41.58
N THR A 489 11.80 29.01 41.23
CA THR A 489 12.25 27.85 42.02
C THR A 489 12.54 26.62 41.18
N ALA A 490 13.53 25.89 41.60
CA ALA A 490 14.39 24.93 40.91
C ALA A 490 13.77 23.58 40.57
N ALA A 491 14.09 23.07 39.38
CA ALA A 491 14.85 21.90 38.96
C ALA A 491 14.67 20.55 39.70
N VAL A 492 14.18 19.56 38.96
CA VAL A 492 14.72 18.19 39.02
C VAL A 492 14.92 17.72 37.58
N GLN A 493 16.17 17.44 37.25
CA GLN A 493 16.63 16.90 35.96
C GLN A 493 16.45 15.39 35.91
N SER A 494 15.97 14.86 34.81
CA SER A 494 16.22 13.49 34.35
C SER A 494 16.67 13.51 32.87
N PRO A 495 17.48 12.54 32.43
CA PRO A 495 18.53 12.78 31.42
C PRO A 495 18.03 12.78 29.98
N ASP A 496 18.62 13.72 29.30
CA ASP A 496 18.56 14.05 27.89
C ASP A 496 19.01 12.87 26.98
N SER A 497 18.16 12.48 26.04
CA SER A 497 18.55 11.66 24.90
C SER A 497 18.25 12.41 23.60
N SER A 498 18.90 13.54 23.41
CA SER A 498 18.88 14.27 22.15
C SER A 498 20.12 13.94 21.30
N ILE A 499 20.06 12.94 20.48
CA ILE A 499 20.94 12.82 19.31
C ILE A 499 20.39 13.78 18.25
N ARG A 500 20.90 15.00 18.21
CA ARG A 500 20.68 15.91 17.09
C ARG A 500 21.51 15.43 15.90
N ASN A 501 20.83 14.97 14.86
CA ASN A 501 21.42 14.86 13.53
C ASN A 501 21.78 16.26 13.02
N PRO A 502 23.02 16.51 12.56
CA PRO A 502 23.37 17.76 11.92
C PRO A 502 22.66 17.80 10.54
N LYS A 503 21.73 18.72 10.37
CA LYS A 503 21.22 19.09 9.05
C LYS A 503 22.39 19.70 8.27
N SER A 504 22.96 18.95 7.33
CA SER A 504 23.77 19.52 6.27
C SER A 504 22.83 20.29 5.33
N GLU A 505 22.87 21.61 5.41
CA GLU A 505 22.34 22.48 4.38
C GLU A 505 23.21 22.33 3.13
N ILE A 506 22.95 21.32 2.31
CA ILE A 506 23.41 21.26 0.94
C ILE A 506 22.32 21.97 0.15
N GLN A 507 22.63 23.15 -0.41
CA GLN A 507 21.79 23.83 -1.39
C GLN A 507 21.71 22.96 -2.64
N ASN A 508 20.66 22.16 -2.73
CA ASN A 508 20.32 21.44 -3.95
C ASN A 508 19.98 22.44 -5.07
N PRO A 509 20.48 22.26 -6.30
CA PRO A 509 19.97 23.01 -7.43
C PRO A 509 18.49 22.74 -7.54
N LYS A 510 17.67 23.79 -7.59
CA LYS A 510 16.20 23.70 -7.65
C LYS A 510 15.82 22.78 -8.80
N SER A 511 15.19 21.66 -8.49
CA SER A 511 14.54 20.80 -9.49
C SER A 511 13.61 21.66 -10.35
N PRO A 512 13.55 21.48 -11.66
CA PRO A 512 12.59 22.21 -12.47
C PRO A 512 11.19 21.93 -11.95
N ASN A 513 10.37 22.99 -11.79
CA ASN A 513 9.00 22.85 -11.28
C ASN A 513 8.20 21.92 -12.22
N VAL A 514 7.98 20.69 -11.79
CA VAL A 514 7.34 19.62 -12.56
C VAL A 514 5.96 20.04 -13.06
N ARG A 515 5.21 20.79 -12.23
CA ARG A 515 3.88 21.30 -12.59
C ARG A 515 3.94 22.29 -13.73
N LEU A 516 4.91 23.22 -13.70
CA LEU A 516 5.08 24.19 -14.78
C LEU A 516 5.53 23.52 -16.08
N ALA A 517 6.37 22.51 -15.99
CA ALA A 517 6.78 21.72 -17.15
C ALA A 517 5.58 20.98 -17.76
N ALA A 518 4.78 20.29 -16.93
CA ALA A 518 3.58 19.59 -17.35
C ALA A 518 2.53 20.51 -17.99
N VAL A 519 2.31 21.70 -17.42
CA VAL A 519 1.39 22.70 -18.04
C VAL A 519 1.87 23.15 -19.41
N LYS A 520 3.17 23.42 -19.59
CA LYS A 520 3.74 23.79 -20.90
C LYS A 520 3.60 22.68 -21.94
N GLU A 521 3.70 21.44 -21.53
CA GLU A 521 3.49 20.28 -22.39
C GLU A 521 2.01 20.17 -22.80
N LEU A 522 1.08 20.27 -21.84
CA LEU A 522 -0.36 20.29 -22.10
C LEU A 522 -0.80 21.48 -22.99
N GLU A 523 -0.12 22.62 -22.91
CA GLU A 523 -0.33 23.74 -23.85
C GLU A 523 0.11 23.38 -25.28
N LYS A 524 1.25 22.75 -25.43
CA LYS A 524 1.77 22.26 -26.73
C LYS A 524 0.81 21.24 -27.36
N GLU A 525 0.24 20.36 -26.57
CA GLU A 525 -0.73 19.33 -26.97
C GLU A 525 -2.13 19.87 -27.19
N LEU A 526 -2.33 21.19 -26.97
CA LEU A 526 -3.63 21.87 -27.07
C LEU A 526 -4.69 21.34 -26.10
N VAL A 527 -4.27 20.67 -25.06
CA VAL A 527 -5.11 20.18 -23.94
C VAL A 527 -5.47 21.33 -22.99
N LEU A 528 -4.51 22.23 -22.76
CA LEU A 528 -4.73 23.45 -21.98
C LEU A 528 -4.64 24.69 -22.85
N ARG A 529 -5.52 25.67 -22.58
CA ARG A 529 -5.51 26.98 -23.21
C ARG A 529 -5.20 28.05 -22.17
N PRO A 530 -4.16 28.89 -22.38
CA PRO A 530 -3.82 29.94 -21.44
C PRO A 530 -4.88 31.07 -21.44
N THR A 531 -5.06 31.67 -20.27
CA THR A 531 -5.89 32.84 -20.00
C THR A 531 -5.09 33.86 -19.18
N PRO A 532 -5.55 35.10 -19.03
CA PRO A 532 -4.86 36.08 -18.20
C PRO A 532 -4.61 35.66 -16.75
N VAL A 533 -5.48 34.79 -16.17
CA VAL A 533 -5.45 34.36 -14.78
C VAL A 533 -4.94 32.93 -14.59
N GLY A 534 -4.67 32.20 -15.68
CA GLY A 534 -4.23 30.79 -15.59
C GLY A 534 -4.59 30.00 -16.85
N TRP A 535 -5.12 28.79 -16.69
CA TRP A 535 -5.44 27.88 -17.81
C TRP A 535 -6.83 27.28 -17.68
N ILE A 536 -7.45 27.02 -18.83
CA ILE A 536 -8.69 26.26 -18.95
C ILE A 536 -8.45 25.00 -19.78
N TYR A 537 -9.22 23.95 -19.50
CA TYR A 537 -9.24 22.75 -20.29
C TYR A 537 -9.82 23.01 -21.68
N ALA A 538 -9.17 22.56 -22.73
CA ALA A 538 -9.56 22.72 -24.12
C ALA A 538 -9.56 21.40 -24.91
N GLY A 539 -9.26 20.28 -24.25
CA GLY A 539 -9.27 18.93 -24.82
C GLY A 539 -10.66 18.51 -25.31
N ARG A 540 -10.71 17.51 -26.18
CA ARG A 540 -11.95 16.98 -26.77
C ARG A 540 -12.53 15.81 -26.00
N THR A 541 -11.70 15.13 -25.22
CA THR A 541 -11.98 13.94 -24.42
C THR A 541 -12.16 14.32 -22.96
N ARG A 542 -12.56 13.37 -22.14
CA ARG A 542 -12.58 13.55 -20.68
C ARG A 542 -11.24 13.05 -20.12
N PRO A 543 -10.42 13.92 -19.55
CA PRO A 543 -9.11 13.49 -19.04
C PRO A 543 -9.22 12.44 -17.91
N GLN A 544 -10.36 12.35 -17.22
CA GLN A 544 -10.60 11.33 -16.20
C GLN A 544 -10.76 9.91 -16.78
N GLU A 545 -11.08 9.79 -18.08
CA GLU A 545 -11.16 8.50 -18.76
C GLU A 545 -9.77 8.03 -19.24
N GLU A 546 -8.84 8.97 -19.39
CA GLU A 546 -7.46 8.72 -19.84
C GLU A 546 -6.50 8.45 -18.66
N VAL A 547 -6.83 8.93 -17.45
CA VAL A 547 -6.00 8.75 -16.25
C VAL A 547 -6.44 7.52 -15.47
N ALA A 548 -5.67 6.44 -15.58
CA ALA A 548 -5.84 5.26 -14.75
C ALA A 548 -5.16 5.44 -13.38
N LEU A 549 -5.88 5.22 -12.28
CA LEU A 549 -5.31 5.41 -10.94
C LEU A 549 -4.28 4.34 -10.54
N GLU A 550 -4.26 3.20 -11.21
CA GLU A 550 -3.32 2.08 -10.95
C GLU A 550 -2.17 2.01 -11.96
N ALA A 551 -2.13 2.89 -12.96
CA ALA A 551 -1.12 2.90 -13.99
C ALA A 551 -0.51 4.30 -14.18
N ILE A 552 0.71 4.34 -14.71
CA ILE A 552 1.41 5.57 -15.06
C ILE A 552 1.23 5.90 -16.55
N GLU A 553 1.11 4.88 -17.43
CA GLU A 553 1.06 5.03 -18.88
C GLU A 553 -0.34 5.34 -19.42
N GLU A 554 -0.39 6.18 -20.47
CA GLU A 554 -1.61 6.49 -21.23
C GLU A 554 -2.14 5.32 -22.08
N SER A 555 -1.32 4.27 -22.35
CA SER A 555 -1.64 3.17 -23.24
C SER A 555 -2.05 1.92 -22.47
N ALA A 556 -3.35 1.74 -22.27
CA ALA A 556 -3.89 0.48 -21.77
C ALA A 556 -4.07 -0.51 -22.93
N ILE A 557 -3.45 -1.68 -22.82
CA ILE A 557 -3.68 -2.81 -23.75
C ILE A 557 -4.94 -3.56 -23.30
N GLU A 558 -5.94 -3.62 -24.17
CA GLU A 558 -7.17 -4.40 -23.96
C GLU A 558 -6.91 -5.89 -24.18
N ILE A 559 -7.23 -6.72 -23.21
CA ILE A 559 -7.23 -8.17 -23.33
C ILE A 559 -8.64 -8.63 -23.73
N VAL A 560 -8.76 -9.20 -24.91
CA VAL A 560 -10.06 -9.50 -25.52
C VAL A 560 -10.24 -10.99 -25.74
N ALA A 561 -11.29 -11.55 -25.15
CA ALA A 561 -11.76 -12.92 -25.37
C ALA A 561 -13.14 -12.89 -26.01
N ASP A 562 -13.34 -13.63 -27.11
CA ASP A 562 -14.62 -13.74 -27.81
C ASP A 562 -15.27 -12.37 -28.13
N GLY A 563 -14.44 -11.38 -28.51
CA GLY A 563 -14.88 -10.03 -28.86
C GLY A 563 -15.27 -9.16 -27.65
N ARG A 564 -15.01 -9.60 -26.42
CA ARG A 564 -15.26 -8.84 -25.18
C ARG A 564 -13.96 -8.54 -24.46
N VAL A 565 -13.80 -7.31 -24.00
CA VAL A 565 -12.69 -6.93 -23.13
C VAL A 565 -12.89 -7.63 -21.77
N ILE A 566 -11.93 -8.44 -21.37
CA ILE A 566 -11.93 -9.16 -20.09
C ILE A 566 -11.01 -8.51 -19.04
N GLU A 567 -9.96 -7.83 -19.49
CA GLU A 567 -8.99 -7.12 -18.64
C GLU A 567 -8.33 -6.01 -19.45
N THR A 568 -7.76 -5.01 -18.77
CA THR A 568 -6.86 -4.02 -19.32
C THR A 568 -5.56 -4.03 -18.53
N MET A 569 -4.43 -3.85 -19.19
CA MET A 569 -3.12 -3.77 -18.54
C MET A 569 -2.22 -2.74 -19.24
N ASP A 570 -1.26 -2.19 -18.51
CA ASP A 570 -0.25 -1.31 -19.11
C ASP A 570 0.64 -2.06 -20.10
N LYS A 571 1.32 -1.32 -20.97
CA LYS A 571 2.15 -1.88 -22.05
C LYS A 571 3.28 -2.75 -21.49
N THR A 572 3.95 -2.31 -20.44
CA THR A 572 5.08 -3.04 -19.84
C THR A 572 4.62 -4.37 -19.26
N ARG A 573 3.47 -4.40 -18.60
CA ARG A 573 2.85 -5.62 -18.09
C ARG A 573 2.38 -6.50 -19.25
N ALA A 574 1.79 -5.94 -20.30
CA ALA A 574 1.35 -6.70 -21.46
C ALA A 574 2.52 -7.42 -22.15
N PHE A 575 3.69 -6.80 -22.25
CA PHE A 575 4.89 -7.42 -22.79
C PHE A 575 5.44 -8.56 -21.92
N ARG A 576 5.17 -8.53 -20.61
CA ARG A 576 5.57 -9.58 -19.67
C ARG A 576 4.54 -10.71 -19.56
N GLU A 577 3.24 -10.42 -19.75
CA GLU A 577 2.15 -11.36 -19.46
C GLU A 577 1.27 -11.69 -20.68
N ALA A 578 1.10 -10.76 -21.64
CA ALA A 578 0.16 -10.89 -22.77
C ALA A 578 0.86 -10.99 -24.15
N TYR A 579 2.10 -11.47 -24.22
CA TYR A 579 2.80 -11.72 -25.47
C TYR A 579 2.20 -12.95 -26.21
N PRO A 580 2.35 -13.04 -27.54
CA PRO A 580 1.85 -14.19 -28.30
C PRO A 580 2.42 -15.52 -27.79
N GLY A 581 1.55 -16.44 -27.44
CA GLY A 581 1.88 -17.72 -26.81
C GLY A 581 1.91 -17.71 -25.29
N ALA A 582 1.70 -16.56 -24.64
CA ALA A 582 1.58 -16.48 -23.18
C ALA A 582 0.31 -17.18 -22.68
N VAL A 583 0.38 -17.71 -21.47
CA VAL A 583 -0.77 -18.25 -20.73
C VAL A 583 -1.17 -17.26 -19.66
N LEU A 584 -2.32 -16.59 -19.87
CA LEU A 584 -2.93 -15.69 -18.90
C LEU A 584 -3.90 -16.47 -17.99
N LEU A 585 -3.94 -16.09 -16.73
CA LEU A 585 -4.94 -16.56 -15.78
C LEU A 585 -5.91 -15.42 -15.45
N HIS A 586 -7.17 -15.56 -15.89
CA HIS A 586 -8.22 -14.58 -15.59
C HIS A 586 -9.44 -15.27 -14.99
N GLN A 587 -9.90 -14.83 -13.83
CA GLN A 587 -11.04 -15.39 -13.08
C GLN A 587 -10.99 -16.92 -12.89
N GLY A 588 -9.78 -17.49 -12.72
CA GLY A 588 -9.58 -18.93 -12.53
C GLY A 588 -9.55 -19.75 -13.83
N GLU A 589 -9.79 -19.11 -14.96
CA GLU A 589 -9.73 -19.72 -16.29
C GLU A 589 -8.40 -19.35 -16.96
N THR A 590 -7.84 -20.30 -17.70
CA THR A 590 -6.60 -20.07 -18.47
C THR A 590 -6.94 -19.63 -19.89
N TYR A 591 -6.20 -18.63 -20.36
CA TYR A 591 -6.31 -18.08 -21.70
C TYR A 591 -4.96 -18.13 -22.40
N LEU A 592 -4.92 -18.59 -23.62
CA LEU A 592 -3.74 -18.54 -24.48
C LEU A 592 -3.79 -17.26 -25.33
N VAL A 593 -2.76 -16.45 -25.26
CA VAL A 593 -2.64 -15.23 -26.08
C VAL A 593 -2.31 -15.63 -27.52
N LYS A 594 -3.15 -15.22 -28.47
CA LYS A 594 -2.96 -15.45 -29.91
C LYS A 594 -2.15 -14.36 -30.56
N THR A 595 -2.53 -13.12 -30.33
CA THR A 595 -1.92 -11.93 -30.93
C THR A 595 -1.82 -10.82 -29.92
N LEU A 596 -0.81 -9.98 -30.08
CA LEU A 596 -0.65 -8.68 -29.42
C LEU A 596 -0.47 -7.63 -30.50
N ASP A 597 -1.48 -6.81 -30.73
CA ASP A 597 -1.48 -5.72 -31.69
C ASP A 597 -1.22 -4.41 -30.92
N LEU A 598 -0.04 -3.84 -31.10
CA LEU A 598 0.39 -2.62 -30.41
C LEU A 598 -0.22 -1.35 -31.01
N ASP A 599 -0.57 -1.37 -32.30
CA ASP A 599 -1.19 -0.23 -32.99
C ASP A 599 -2.65 -0.07 -32.57
N GLN A 600 -3.35 -1.20 -32.38
CA GLN A 600 -4.72 -1.24 -31.87
C GLN A 600 -4.80 -1.29 -30.34
N GLN A 601 -3.66 -1.37 -29.64
CA GLN A 601 -3.58 -1.54 -28.17
C GLN A 601 -4.41 -2.72 -27.67
N ARG A 602 -4.34 -3.86 -28.36
CA ARG A 602 -5.20 -4.99 -28.12
C ARG A 602 -4.47 -6.32 -28.18
N ALA A 603 -4.73 -7.20 -27.20
CA ALA A 603 -4.32 -8.59 -27.22
C ALA A 603 -5.54 -9.50 -27.34
N GLU A 604 -5.55 -10.39 -28.35
CA GLU A 604 -6.59 -11.40 -28.52
C GLU A 604 -6.20 -12.69 -27.82
N VAL A 605 -7.10 -13.20 -26.98
CA VAL A 605 -6.88 -14.41 -26.21
C VAL A 605 -7.98 -15.43 -26.43
N GLU A 606 -7.64 -16.70 -26.34
CA GLU A 606 -8.57 -17.82 -26.44
C GLU A 606 -8.59 -18.59 -25.13
N ARG A 607 -9.79 -18.85 -24.60
CA ARG A 607 -9.95 -19.73 -23.44
C ARG A 607 -9.47 -21.13 -23.76
N LYS A 608 -8.46 -21.61 -23.03
CA LYS A 608 -7.85 -22.91 -23.24
C LYS A 608 -7.38 -23.47 -21.92
N ASP A 609 -7.89 -24.64 -21.53
CA ASP A 609 -7.41 -25.33 -20.34
C ASP A 609 -6.03 -25.92 -20.61
N VAL A 610 -5.02 -25.45 -19.89
CA VAL A 610 -3.64 -25.90 -20.01
C VAL A 610 -3.06 -26.16 -18.61
N ASP A 611 -2.15 -27.13 -18.53
CA ASP A 611 -1.50 -27.55 -17.28
C ASP A 611 -0.05 -27.03 -17.16
N PHE A 612 0.31 -26.07 -17.98
CA PHE A 612 1.62 -25.40 -17.98
C PHE A 612 1.44 -23.87 -17.85
N HIS A 613 2.52 -23.19 -17.52
CA HIS A 613 2.61 -21.73 -17.53
C HIS A 613 3.76 -21.26 -18.39
N THR A 614 3.75 -19.98 -18.72
CA THR A 614 4.79 -19.36 -19.53
C THR A 614 5.52 -18.27 -18.72
N GLN A 615 6.80 -18.12 -19.01
CA GLN A 615 7.66 -17.10 -18.40
C GLN A 615 8.49 -16.42 -19.49
N VAL A 616 8.35 -15.10 -19.61
CA VAL A 616 9.12 -14.30 -20.58
C VAL A 616 10.62 -14.30 -20.22
N ILE A 617 11.46 -14.19 -21.23
CA ILE A 617 12.92 -13.98 -21.09
C ILE A 617 13.19 -12.53 -21.47
N THR A 618 13.58 -11.72 -20.48
CA THR A 618 13.86 -10.30 -20.64
C THR A 618 15.35 -10.06 -20.47
N ARG A 619 15.93 -9.23 -21.33
CA ARG A 619 17.27 -8.68 -21.17
C ARG A 619 17.13 -7.18 -20.96
N GLU A 620 17.75 -6.65 -19.90
CA GLU A 620 17.66 -5.26 -19.51
C GLU A 620 19.05 -4.60 -19.61
N GLU A 621 19.10 -3.44 -20.25
CA GLU A 621 20.29 -2.59 -20.38
C GLU A 621 19.97 -1.24 -19.75
N MET A 622 20.89 -0.70 -18.96
CA MET A 622 20.71 0.58 -18.26
C MET A 622 21.73 1.59 -18.72
N THR A 623 21.32 2.86 -18.74
CA THR A 623 22.19 4.02 -19.03
C THR A 623 21.90 5.10 -17.97
N LEU A 624 22.97 5.64 -17.36
CA LEU A 624 22.82 6.72 -16.38
C LEU A 624 22.53 8.04 -17.09
N LEU A 625 21.48 8.74 -16.63
CA LEU A 625 21.10 10.04 -17.18
C LEU A 625 21.56 11.19 -16.29
N GLU A 626 21.39 11.06 -14.97
CA GLU A 626 21.65 12.12 -14.00
C GLU A 626 21.93 11.53 -12.61
N THR A 627 22.94 12.05 -11.92
CA THR A 627 23.16 11.78 -10.50
C THR A 627 22.57 12.93 -9.69
N ARG A 628 21.60 12.64 -8.81
CA ARG A 628 20.96 13.64 -7.94
C ARG A 628 21.66 13.77 -6.59
N GLU A 629 21.94 12.62 -5.98
CA GLU A 629 22.59 12.53 -4.68
C GLU A 629 23.70 11.48 -4.72
N GLN A 630 24.73 11.69 -3.87
CA GLN A 630 25.84 10.76 -3.78
C GLN A 630 26.42 10.80 -2.38
N ARG A 631 26.75 9.62 -1.83
CA ARG A 631 27.47 9.49 -0.55
C ARG A 631 28.48 8.36 -0.61
N TYR A 632 29.57 8.53 0.17
CA TYR A 632 30.54 7.45 0.38
C TYR A 632 30.06 6.57 1.53
N LEU A 633 30.02 5.25 1.29
CA LEU A 633 29.74 4.27 2.34
C LEU A 633 31.02 3.90 3.08
N ASN A 634 32.07 3.59 2.30
CA ASN A 634 33.41 3.25 2.76
C ASN A 634 34.44 3.71 1.73
N PRO A 635 35.78 3.73 2.08
CA PRO A 635 36.81 4.03 1.10
C PRO A 635 36.71 3.12 -0.14
N GLY A 636 36.50 3.72 -1.30
CA GLY A 636 36.34 3.02 -2.57
C GLY A 636 34.91 2.56 -2.89
N ILE A 637 33.89 2.86 -2.07
CA ILE A 637 32.49 2.50 -2.36
C ILE A 637 31.61 3.74 -2.29
N THR A 638 30.96 4.01 -3.40
CA THR A 638 30.04 5.14 -3.54
C THR A 638 28.64 4.65 -3.81
N LEU A 639 27.67 5.17 -3.04
CA LEU A 639 26.25 5.01 -3.29
C LEU A 639 25.71 6.30 -3.90
N SER A 640 25.04 6.17 -5.03
CA SER A 640 24.41 7.28 -5.74
C SER A 640 22.92 7.04 -5.92
N LEU A 641 22.14 8.14 -5.98
CA LEU A 641 20.73 8.18 -6.35
C LEU A 641 20.57 9.08 -7.55
N GLY A 642 19.78 8.70 -8.53
CA GLY A 642 19.54 9.56 -9.68
C GLY A 642 18.63 8.92 -10.73
N ARG A 643 18.65 9.52 -11.94
CA ARG A 643 17.85 9.05 -13.08
C ARG A 643 18.68 8.15 -13.98
N LEU A 644 18.04 7.13 -14.48
CA LEU A 644 18.61 6.23 -15.49
C LEU A 644 17.54 5.87 -16.54
N GLU A 645 17.97 5.42 -17.72
CA GLU A 645 17.11 4.84 -18.74
C GLU A 645 17.28 3.34 -18.75
N VAL A 646 16.18 2.61 -18.70
CA VAL A 646 16.13 1.16 -18.85
C VAL A 646 15.65 0.83 -20.27
N THR A 647 16.38 -0.06 -20.94
CA THR A 647 15.95 -0.68 -22.20
C THR A 647 15.69 -2.16 -21.98
N ALA A 648 14.42 -2.55 -21.97
CA ALA A 648 13.99 -3.94 -21.81
C ALA A 648 13.73 -4.57 -23.18
N THR A 649 14.44 -5.67 -23.48
CA THR A 649 14.29 -6.45 -24.71
C THR A 649 13.74 -7.82 -24.37
N TYR A 650 12.63 -8.19 -24.99
CA TYR A 650 11.93 -9.46 -24.78
C TYR A 650 12.35 -10.46 -25.86
N THR A 651 13.31 -11.34 -25.53
CA THR A 651 13.98 -12.22 -26.52
C THR A 651 13.29 -13.54 -26.73
N GLY A 652 12.45 -13.98 -25.79
CA GLY A 652 11.75 -15.27 -25.87
C GLY A 652 10.91 -15.55 -24.65
N TYR A 653 10.39 -16.77 -24.55
CA TYR A 653 9.70 -17.25 -23.36
C TYR A 653 9.93 -18.74 -23.14
N ARG A 654 9.86 -19.14 -21.88
CA ARG A 654 9.95 -20.52 -21.41
C ARG A 654 8.56 -21.05 -21.13
N VAL A 655 8.27 -22.28 -21.58
CA VAL A 655 7.07 -23.02 -21.19
C VAL A 655 7.48 -23.99 -20.09
N LYS A 656 6.81 -23.89 -18.94
CA LYS A 656 7.13 -24.70 -17.75
C LYS A 656 5.88 -25.42 -17.23
N LYS A 657 6.08 -26.68 -16.82
CA LYS A 657 5.09 -27.44 -16.05
C LYS A 657 5.68 -27.67 -14.67
N TYR A 658 5.11 -27.02 -13.63
CA TYR A 658 5.74 -26.85 -12.32
C TYR A 658 7.13 -26.20 -12.52
N ASP A 659 8.20 -26.82 -12.06
CA ASP A 659 9.58 -26.35 -12.25
C ASP A 659 10.27 -26.95 -13.49
N GLN A 660 9.62 -27.89 -14.20
CA GLN A 660 10.19 -28.53 -15.37
C GLN A 660 10.07 -27.65 -16.61
N LEU A 661 11.19 -27.33 -17.24
CA LEU A 661 11.21 -26.66 -18.56
C LEU A 661 10.76 -27.64 -19.65
N LEU A 662 9.70 -27.28 -20.35
CA LEU A 662 9.16 -28.08 -21.47
C LEU A 662 9.67 -27.59 -22.82
N ALA A 663 9.71 -26.27 -23.02
CA ALA A 663 10.14 -25.65 -24.27
C ALA A 663 10.59 -24.21 -24.05
N THR A 664 11.38 -23.69 -25.01
CA THR A 664 11.72 -22.27 -25.11
C THR A 664 11.38 -21.79 -26.51
N HIS A 665 10.70 -20.65 -26.62
CA HIS A 665 10.29 -20.06 -27.88
C HIS A 665 10.86 -18.65 -28.02
N PRO A 666 11.28 -18.21 -29.21
CA PRO A 666 11.71 -16.83 -29.44
C PRO A 666 10.49 -15.89 -29.44
N LEU A 667 10.72 -14.64 -29.03
CA LEU A 667 9.80 -13.52 -29.18
C LEU A 667 10.44 -12.43 -30.03
N ASN A 668 9.61 -11.74 -30.79
CA ASN A 668 10.00 -10.58 -31.56
C ASN A 668 9.10 -9.40 -31.19
N LEU A 669 9.35 -8.83 -30.01
CA LEU A 669 8.68 -7.62 -29.53
C LEU A 669 9.66 -6.44 -29.63
N PRO A 670 9.17 -5.21 -29.92
CA PRO A 670 10.02 -4.05 -29.88
C PRO A 670 10.58 -3.83 -28.47
N PRO A 671 11.82 -3.32 -28.34
CA PRO A 671 12.35 -2.98 -27.03
C PRO A 671 11.52 -1.84 -26.37
N VAL A 672 11.32 -1.95 -25.08
CA VAL A 672 10.68 -0.89 -24.27
C VAL A 672 11.79 -0.08 -23.61
N LYS A 673 11.74 1.24 -23.82
CA LYS A 673 12.66 2.19 -23.19
C LYS A 673 11.86 3.11 -22.29
N PHE A 674 12.31 3.24 -21.05
CA PHE A 674 11.71 4.17 -20.10
C PHE A 674 12.75 4.79 -19.16
N PRO A 675 12.69 6.09 -18.89
CA PRO A 675 13.46 6.71 -17.83
C PRO A 675 12.87 6.36 -16.47
N THR A 676 13.75 6.10 -15.49
CA THR A 676 13.31 5.81 -14.12
C THR A 676 14.29 6.37 -13.10
N VAL A 677 13.99 6.17 -11.81
CA VAL A 677 14.87 6.51 -10.70
C VAL A 677 15.50 5.23 -10.17
N GLY A 678 16.78 5.32 -9.80
CA GLY A 678 17.49 4.17 -9.24
C GLY A 678 18.63 4.60 -8.32
N ILE A 679 19.12 3.63 -7.59
CA ILE A 679 20.36 3.71 -6.82
C ILE A 679 21.43 2.85 -7.47
N TRP A 680 22.69 3.28 -7.38
CA TRP A 680 23.80 2.45 -7.82
C TRP A 680 25.01 2.56 -6.91
N LEU A 681 25.64 1.39 -6.75
CA LEU A 681 26.85 1.19 -5.99
C LEU A 681 28.02 1.08 -6.96
N VAL A 682 29.02 1.94 -6.81
CA VAL A 682 30.25 1.93 -7.59
C VAL A 682 31.42 1.51 -6.71
N PHE A 683 32.18 0.51 -7.15
CA PHE A 683 33.32 -0.02 -6.43
C PHE A 683 34.62 0.45 -7.09
N SER A 684 35.30 1.39 -6.47
CA SER A 684 36.59 1.94 -6.93
C SER A 684 37.75 1.22 -6.27
N PRO A 685 38.86 0.89 -6.96
CA PRO A 685 40.06 0.36 -6.33
C PRO A 685 40.65 1.38 -5.36
N PRO A 686 41.16 0.97 -4.18
CA PRO A 686 41.76 1.88 -3.24
C PRO A 686 43.05 2.52 -3.85
N PRO A 687 43.33 3.81 -3.55
CA PRO A 687 44.40 4.56 -4.23
C PRO A 687 45.81 4.11 -3.89
N SER A 688 46.08 3.12 -3.02
CA SER A 688 47.41 2.81 -2.51
C SER A 688 47.69 1.33 -2.30
N THR A 689 47.26 0.42 -3.15
CA THR A 689 47.74 -0.98 -3.05
C THR A 689 48.23 -1.53 -4.38
N SER A 690 49.54 -1.68 -4.46
CA SER A 690 50.27 -2.38 -5.54
C SER A 690 50.05 -3.93 -5.56
N THR A 691 49.01 -4.43 -4.90
CA THR A 691 48.64 -5.84 -4.89
C THR A 691 47.27 -6.02 -5.50
N LEU A 692 47.23 -6.01 -6.83
CA LEU A 692 46.04 -6.25 -7.68
C LEU A 692 45.42 -7.66 -7.52
N THR A 693 45.96 -8.53 -6.68
CA THR A 693 45.56 -9.94 -6.62
C THR A 693 44.48 -10.27 -5.61
N SER A 694 44.28 -9.45 -4.56
CA SER A 694 43.27 -9.77 -3.52
C SER A 694 41.90 -9.00 -3.70
N THR A 695 41.93 -7.82 -4.32
CA THR A 695 40.72 -7.00 -4.51
C THR A 695 39.91 -7.44 -5.75
N SER A 696 40.52 -8.07 -6.73
CA SER A 696 39.88 -8.53 -7.96
C SER A 696 39.06 -9.80 -7.80
N THR A 697 39.27 -10.54 -6.71
CA THR A 697 38.66 -11.89 -6.54
C THR A 697 37.23 -11.81 -6.02
N PHE A 698 36.90 -10.84 -5.15
CA PHE A 698 35.54 -10.73 -4.60
C PHE A 698 34.57 -9.88 -5.44
N LEU A 699 35.07 -8.94 -6.27
CA LEU A 699 34.27 -8.21 -7.24
C LEU A 699 34.06 -9.02 -8.53
N SER A 700 33.91 -10.33 -8.40
CA SER A 700 33.59 -11.22 -9.52
C SER A 700 32.16 -10.94 -10.01
N ILE A 701 31.89 -11.25 -11.27
CA ILE A 701 30.55 -11.14 -11.85
C ILE A 701 29.54 -11.94 -11.01
N GLY A 702 29.90 -13.14 -10.54
CA GLY A 702 29.03 -13.96 -9.71
C GLY A 702 28.76 -13.37 -8.31
N GLY A 703 29.75 -12.67 -7.74
CA GLY A 703 29.61 -12.00 -6.45
C GLY A 703 28.71 -10.76 -6.50
N LEU A 704 28.90 -9.92 -7.54
CA LEU A 704 28.04 -8.75 -7.79
C LEU A 704 26.59 -9.18 -8.07
N HIS A 705 26.38 -10.20 -8.91
CA HIS A 705 25.08 -10.73 -9.27
C HIS A 705 24.34 -11.32 -8.03
N ALA A 706 25.04 -12.10 -7.21
CA ALA A 706 24.48 -12.64 -5.99
C ALA A 706 24.13 -11.55 -4.95
N ALA A 707 24.95 -10.49 -4.84
CA ALA A 707 24.69 -9.36 -3.94
C ALA A 707 23.48 -8.52 -4.41
N GLU A 708 23.37 -8.28 -5.71
CA GLU A 708 22.21 -7.62 -6.33
C GLU A 708 20.91 -8.36 -6.00
N HIS A 709 20.82 -9.66 -6.31
CA HIS A 709 19.66 -10.49 -6.01
C HIS A 709 19.26 -10.40 -4.54
N ALA A 710 20.23 -10.49 -3.63
CA ALA A 710 20.00 -10.46 -2.20
C ALA A 710 19.46 -9.09 -1.73
N LEU A 711 19.98 -7.98 -2.27
CA LEU A 711 19.51 -6.62 -1.95
C LEU A 711 18.07 -6.41 -2.42
N ILE A 712 17.75 -6.82 -3.64
CA ILE A 712 16.39 -6.74 -4.21
C ILE A 712 15.42 -7.58 -3.39
N ALA A 713 15.80 -8.80 -3.00
CA ALA A 713 14.93 -9.71 -2.26
C ALA A 713 14.49 -9.15 -0.90
N LEU A 714 15.31 -8.32 -0.24
CA LEU A 714 14.99 -7.73 1.06
C LEU A 714 14.53 -6.27 1.01
N ALA A 715 14.50 -5.65 -0.18
CA ALA A 715 13.98 -4.29 -0.35
C ALA A 715 12.56 -4.10 0.20
N PRO A 716 11.60 -5.07 0.08
CA PRO A 716 10.28 -4.96 0.67
C PRO A 716 10.25 -4.76 2.20
N LEU A 717 11.32 -5.15 2.91
CA LEU A 717 11.44 -4.89 4.36
C LEU A 717 11.78 -3.42 4.70
N VAL A 718 12.11 -2.63 3.71
CA VAL A 718 12.53 -1.22 3.90
C VAL A 718 11.51 -0.27 3.29
N ALA A 719 11.09 -0.55 2.05
CA ALA A 719 10.04 0.15 1.33
C ALA A 719 8.89 -0.82 1.06
N MET A 720 7.67 -0.40 1.38
CA MET A 720 6.47 -1.22 1.16
C MET A 720 6.19 -1.32 -0.35
N CYS A 721 6.77 -2.29 -1.02
CA CYS A 721 6.69 -2.51 -2.46
C CYS A 721 6.48 -4.00 -2.79
N ASP A 722 5.94 -4.27 -3.97
CA ASP A 722 5.97 -5.62 -4.55
C ASP A 722 7.37 -5.88 -5.12
N PRO A 723 7.91 -7.10 -5.04
CA PRO A 723 9.13 -7.41 -5.75
C PRO A 723 9.10 -7.14 -7.27
N LEU A 724 7.93 -7.01 -7.90
CA LEU A 724 7.77 -6.59 -9.31
C LEU A 724 7.97 -5.09 -9.52
N ASP A 725 7.90 -4.29 -8.45
CA ASP A 725 8.08 -2.85 -8.50
C ASP A 725 9.56 -2.45 -8.60
N ILE A 726 10.49 -3.41 -8.50
CA ILE A 726 11.93 -3.18 -8.46
C ILE A 726 12.62 -4.03 -9.51
N GLY A 727 13.51 -3.41 -10.29
CA GLY A 727 14.48 -4.06 -11.16
C GLY A 727 15.92 -3.85 -10.70
N GLY A 728 16.85 -4.55 -11.31
CA GLY A 728 18.27 -4.35 -11.04
C GLY A 728 19.19 -4.97 -12.09
N GLY A 729 20.48 -4.71 -11.93
CA GLY A 729 21.53 -5.26 -12.74
C GLY A 729 22.88 -5.11 -12.08
N SER A 730 23.77 -6.02 -12.41
CA SER A 730 25.12 -6.03 -11.87
C SER A 730 26.14 -6.21 -12.99
N TYR A 731 27.18 -5.39 -12.96
CA TYR A 731 28.18 -5.31 -14.01
C TYR A 731 29.58 -5.33 -13.41
N PRO A 732 30.47 -6.22 -13.84
CA PRO A 732 31.90 -6.17 -13.48
C PRO A 732 32.59 -4.96 -14.13
N TYR A 733 32.04 -4.46 -15.21
CA TYR A 733 32.41 -3.22 -15.89
C TYR A 733 31.14 -2.57 -16.45
N PHE A 734 30.72 -1.48 -15.84
CA PHE A 734 29.59 -0.72 -16.31
C PHE A 734 30.08 0.44 -17.20
N PRO A 735 29.54 0.61 -18.43
CA PRO A 735 30.10 1.57 -19.40
C PRO A 735 30.18 3.01 -18.89
N ASP A 736 29.15 3.48 -18.17
CA ASP A 736 29.03 4.86 -17.74
C ASP A 736 29.98 5.18 -16.56
N THR A 737 30.16 4.25 -15.63
CA THR A 737 31.07 4.42 -14.47
C THR A 737 32.47 3.93 -14.75
N ARG A 738 32.65 3.05 -15.73
CA ARG A 738 33.89 2.32 -16.08
C ARG A 738 34.44 1.47 -14.91
N LEU A 739 33.55 1.11 -13.96
CA LEU A 739 33.89 0.40 -12.73
C LEU A 739 32.85 -0.70 -12.46
N PRO A 740 33.16 -1.65 -11.59
CA PRO A 740 32.16 -2.59 -11.10
C PRO A 740 31.01 -1.86 -10.46
N THR A 741 29.76 -2.20 -10.86
CA THR A 741 28.58 -1.46 -10.47
C THR A 741 27.39 -2.42 -10.25
N ILE A 742 26.64 -2.19 -9.16
CA ILE A 742 25.32 -2.78 -8.91
C ILE A 742 24.28 -1.66 -9.01
N LEU A 743 23.23 -1.87 -9.78
CA LEU A 743 22.12 -0.94 -9.94
C LEU A 743 20.84 -1.60 -9.41
N ILE A 744 19.99 -0.78 -8.74
CA ILE A 744 18.62 -1.15 -8.32
C ILE A 744 17.75 0.04 -8.70
N TYR A 745 16.60 -0.21 -9.33
CA TYR A 745 15.75 0.87 -9.85
C TYR A 745 14.27 0.56 -9.71
N ASP A 746 13.43 1.61 -9.70
CA ASP A 746 11.98 1.51 -9.71
C ASP A 746 11.50 0.94 -11.05
N GLY A 747 10.69 -0.11 -11.04
CA GLY A 747 10.17 -0.76 -12.24
C GLY A 747 9.12 0.06 -13.01
N TYR A 748 8.96 1.33 -12.68
CA TYR A 748 7.99 2.25 -13.26
C TYR A 748 8.65 3.47 -13.88
N GLU A 749 8.05 3.97 -14.94
CA GLU A 749 8.52 5.15 -15.64
C GLU A 749 8.56 6.37 -14.70
N HIS A 750 9.69 7.09 -14.69
CA HIS A 750 10.06 8.19 -13.79
C HIS A 750 10.12 7.86 -12.29
N GLY A 751 9.96 6.58 -11.89
CA GLY A 751 10.03 6.14 -10.51
C GLY A 751 8.74 6.41 -9.73
N ILE A 752 8.65 5.82 -8.54
CA ILE A 752 7.53 5.96 -7.61
C ILE A 752 8.00 6.21 -6.16
N GLY A 753 9.29 6.56 -5.98
CA GLY A 753 9.88 6.91 -4.70
C GLY A 753 10.48 5.73 -3.91
N ILE A 754 10.51 4.51 -4.47
CA ILE A 754 11.10 3.34 -3.81
C ILE A 754 12.62 3.53 -3.71
N SER A 755 13.28 3.91 -4.80
CA SER A 755 14.74 4.10 -4.86
C SER A 755 15.21 5.19 -3.90
N GLU A 756 14.48 6.29 -3.75
CA GLU A 756 14.74 7.32 -2.76
C GLU A 756 14.67 6.78 -1.34
N LYS A 757 13.68 5.92 -1.06
CA LYS A 757 13.56 5.27 0.26
C LYS A 757 14.68 4.27 0.50
N LEU A 758 15.06 3.48 -0.50
CA LEU A 758 16.18 2.55 -0.41
C LEU A 758 17.51 3.30 -0.20
N TYR A 759 17.71 4.46 -0.86
CA TYR A 759 18.88 5.30 -0.65
C TYR A 759 18.98 5.81 0.79
N ALA A 760 17.88 6.34 1.31
CA ALA A 760 17.80 6.87 2.68
C ALA A 760 18.07 5.80 3.75
N GLU A 761 17.56 4.60 3.54
CA GLU A 761 17.64 3.47 4.48
C GLU A 761 18.69 2.42 4.09
N PHE A 762 19.62 2.76 3.18
CA PHE A 762 20.55 1.81 2.59
C PHE A 762 21.41 1.06 3.62
N ASP A 763 21.84 1.74 4.68
CA ASP A 763 22.66 1.14 5.74
C ASP A 763 21.90 0.02 6.47
N ARG A 764 20.58 0.18 6.62
CA ARG A 764 19.69 -0.84 7.17
C ARG A 764 19.51 -1.98 6.17
N LEU A 765 19.23 -1.67 4.91
CA LEU A 765 19.05 -2.66 3.85
C LEU A 765 20.31 -3.56 3.71
N SER A 766 21.47 -2.94 3.57
CA SER A 766 22.72 -3.66 3.40
C SER A 766 23.04 -4.58 4.59
N ARG A 767 22.77 -4.12 5.83
CA ARG A 767 22.98 -4.91 7.05
C ARG A 767 22.07 -6.13 7.12
N ILE A 768 20.76 -5.97 6.89
CA ILE A 768 19.82 -7.11 6.93
C ILE A 768 20.11 -8.09 5.79
N THR A 769 20.50 -7.60 4.61
CA THR A 769 20.86 -8.42 3.45
C THR A 769 22.11 -9.26 3.73
N ARG A 770 23.17 -8.63 4.26
CA ARG A 770 24.37 -9.37 4.69
C ARG A 770 24.01 -10.47 5.70
N ASN A 771 23.25 -10.14 6.72
CA ASN A 771 22.86 -11.09 7.75
C ASN A 771 22.08 -12.27 7.14
N MET A 772 21.17 -12.02 6.21
CA MET A 772 20.40 -13.05 5.51
C MET A 772 21.32 -14.03 4.76
N VAL A 773 22.29 -13.53 3.97
CA VAL A 773 23.19 -14.37 3.19
C VAL A 773 24.14 -15.16 4.11
N VAL A 774 24.67 -14.52 5.17
CA VAL A 774 25.57 -15.19 6.15
C VAL A 774 24.85 -16.27 6.95
N GLN A 775 23.62 -16.01 7.39
CA GLN A 775 22.84 -16.98 8.18
C GLN A 775 22.36 -18.20 7.35
N CYS A 776 22.43 -18.13 6.03
CA CYS A 776 22.04 -19.27 5.20
C CYS A 776 23.12 -20.36 5.20
N GLY A 777 22.80 -21.57 5.62
CA GLY A 777 23.76 -22.69 5.73
C GLY A 777 24.19 -23.35 4.41
N CYS A 778 23.69 -22.88 3.24
CA CYS A 778 24.11 -23.41 1.94
C CYS A 778 25.56 -22.99 1.60
N GLU A 779 26.26 -23.77 0.80
CA GLU A 779 27.63 -23.46 0.39
C GLU A 779 27.71 -22.50 -0.80
N ASN A 780 26.99 -22.79 -1.88
CA ASN A 780 27.17 -22.14 -3.17
C ASN A 780 26.06 -21.16 -3.54
N GLY A 781 25.05 -20.96 -2.66
CA GLY A 781 23.84 -20.19 -2.94
C GLY A 781 22.62 -21.08 -3.13
N CYS A 782 21.46 -20.58 -2.73
CA CYS A 782 20.17 -21.27 -2.87
C CYS A 782 19.02 -20.25 -2.97
N PRO A 783 17.79 -20.67 -3.31
CA PRO A 783 16.64 -19.78 -3.34
C PRO A 783 16.37 -19.04 -2.03
N ALA A 784 16.81 -19.60 -0.89
CA ALA A 784 16.67 -19.00 0.43
C ALA A 784 17.70 -17.88 0.73
N CYS A 785 18.57 -17.50 -0.24
CA CYS A 785 19.54 -16.42 -0.03
C CYS A 785 19.88 -15.58 -1.27
N VAL A 786 20.49 -16.17 -2.33
CA VAL A 786 21.03 -15.41 -3.45
C VAL A 786 20.46 -15.77 -4.81
N LEU A 787 19.70 -16.88 -4.93
CA LEU A 787 19.08 -17.23 -6.20
C LEU A 787 17.72 -16.54 -6.34
N SER A 788 17.52 -15.87 -7.48
CA SER A 788 16.26 -15.21 -7.83
C SER A 788 15.46 -16.05 -8.83
N PRO A 789 14.18 -16.32 -8.61
CA PRO A 789 13.33 -16.97 -9.60
C PRO A 789 13.09 -16.12 -10.85
N ARG A 790 13.46 -14.83 -10.81
CA ARG A 790 13.25 -13.86 -11.88
C ARG A 790 14.51 -13.58 -12.70
N CYS A 791 15.63 -14.17 -12.33
CA CYS A 791 16.89 -13.95 -13.03
C CYS A 791 16.77 -14.31 -14.52
N GLY A 792 17.08 -13.38 -15.40
CA GLY A 792 17.13 -13.56 -16.85
C GLY A 792 18.23 -14.53 -17.27
N ASP A 793 19.33 -14.51 -16.55
CA ASP A 793 20.55 -15.32 -16.80
C ASP A 793 20.53 -16.68 -16.06
N ALA A 794 19.34 -17.14 -15.64
CA ALA A 794 19.16 -18.42 -14.96
C ALA A 794 20.03 -18.60 -13.68
N ASN A 795 20.37 -17.51 -13.01
CA ASN A 795 21.24 -17.44 -11.84
C ASN A 795 22.70 -17.88 -12.13
N GLU A 796 23.21 -17.62 -13.32
CA GLU A 796 24.58 -17.97 -13.71
C GLU A 796 25.32 -16.74 -14.27
N PRO A 797 26.58 -16.47 -13.79
CA PRO A 797 27.22 -17.11 -12.64
C PRO A 797 26.74 -16.53 -11.29
N ILE A 798 26.80 -17.33 -10.23
CA ILE A 798 26.52 -16.91 -8.85
C ILE A 798 27.69 -17.33 -7.94
N ASP A 799 28.13 -16.42 -7.06
CA ASP A 799 29.13 -16.65 -6.03
C ASP A 799 28.70 -16.09 -4.68
N LYS A 800 28.20 -16.95 -3.82
CA LYS A 800 27.73 -16.57 -2.47
C LYS A 800 28.84 -16.01 -1.59
N GLN A 801 30.05 -16.57 -1.64
CA GLN A 801 31.16 -16.14 -0.77
C GLN A 801 31.66 -14.75 -1.16
N ALA A 802 31.74 -14.48 -2.46
CA ALA A 802 32.05 -13.16 -2.98
C ALA A 802 30.94 -12.15 -2.60
N ALA A 803 29.67 -12.54 -2.68
CA ALA A 803 28.55 -11.69 -2.24
C ALA A 803 28.61 -11.32 -0.75
N ILE A 804 29.00 -12.28 0.13
CA ILE A 804 29.21 -12.00 1.56
C ILE A 804 30.31 -10.94 1.76
N MET A 805 31.41 -11.04 1.02
CA MET A 805 32.50 -10.05 1.08
C MET A 805 32.03 -8.67 0.59
N ILE A 806 31.32 -8.61 -0.54
CA ILE A 806 30.74 -7.38 -1.07
C ILE A 806 29.79 -6.75 -0.04
N LEU A 807 28.79 -7.50 0.44
CA LEU A 807 27.81 -7.01 1.41
C LEU A 807 28.45 -6.60 2.75
N SER A 808 29.56 -7.24 3.13
CA SER A 808 30.32 -6.85 4.33
C SER A 808 31.08 -5.54 4.13
N SER A 809 31.55 -5.26 2.92
CA SER A 809 32.21 -3.99 2.59
C SER A 809 31.25 -2.79 2.53
N LEU A 810 29.93 -3.04 2.44
CA LEU A 810 28.89 -2.00 2.48
C LEU A 810 28.53 -1.53 3.90
N GLN A 811 29.02 -2.24 4.93
CA GLN A 811 28.69 -1.86 6.32
C GLN A 811 29.51 -0.63 6.75
N PRO A 812 28.92 0.31 7.51
CA PRO A 812 29.68 1.42 8.08
C PRO A 812 30.80 0.87 8.99
N THR A 813 31.99 1.45 8.87
CA THR A 813 33.16 1.12 9.68
C THR A 813 33.03 1.56 11.13
#